data_ca0c25ae5ef51378314bc5db171b6d58
#
_entry.id   ca0c25ae5ef51378314bc5db171b6d58
#
_cell.length_a   1.000
_cell.length_b   1.000
_cell.length_c   1.000
_cell.angle_alpha   90.00
_cell.angle_beta   90.00
_cell.angle_gamma   90.00
#
_symmetry.space_group_name_H-M   'P 1'
#
loop_
_entity.id
_entity.type
_entity.pdbx_description
1 polymer ?
#
loop_
_entity_poly.entity_id
_entity_poly.type
_entity_poly.pdbx_seq_one_letter_code
_entity_poly.pdbx_strand_id
1 'polypeptide(L)'
;MKGFLEEVAADLYARYGEGLSDRAVLFPSRRARLFFVDALGRIAGRPMWQPEWVTIDDLTGEISGLHTGDRVRLITELYKVYSAYHNEPFDKFYFWGDMLLTDFDTIDKYLIDAQMLFRNISEIKEIEADISYLTPAQLRILSFWSSFGEQADLSEEKRRFLAIWKTLGPIYRRFRERLSSLGIAYNGMVQRAAADRIRGGGFAFPEPRRYVVAGFNALSECEKRLFGFLATAAETDFYWDYDSYYKDDPEQEAGMFVRSNVAQFPPRTELRHDNMRGEKQIVSVAAVSNAVQCKYAAAILADLARRRREEDPGIAAGARPALGKETAVVLTDENLLLPLLYALPADIGRVNVTMGFPLRQSLAYTFVERLVELQNHRRRKGDGCTFYHADVAGILAHPYVAECDAALTRTMHEEIVRDRRISVDAAWLGRNELLKRIFTPAATWRELSDYMLDVVAAVARQPYQGDDARQRVEFLAVIAEQVTKLRNSLDECDIDLTAEVYTSLLRRHLQTLRIPFEGEPLEGIQIMGILETRNLDFENVIILSMNDDNFPGNHMAQASFIPYNLRAAYELPTPEHHEGVYAYYFYRLIQRAKTVHMLYCSHADDKSTGEPSRYIYQLDYESGFDVRKVEVGVDVNLAETAPIEVPKDEGVMVRLERFVDAQSPATLSPTAFFRYVACPLRFYFHSIARLEADDEISEEVDAPMFGTILHAAVQTLYARIAGEAHPGETLRAMIRTGEVAQAVEAAINENYLQDKHATAEDYSGNLLLVKDIVIRYLRGGVMPYDAAHDAFAVSGLEEPVAYPFRFRAGGRDLEMKFAGIADRIDTLDDGALRVVDYKTGAPHLEFDCVESLFTGTGKQRLSNILQTLLYAMMLHRSRGCDVEPALYYVRNMNRPGYSPQLDDKQTGVKGARYTLYRERFEELLRAQLAELYDTSVPFRQ
;
A
#
# COMPACT_ATOMS: atom_id res chain seq x y z
N MET A 1 -1.74 42.17 14.23
CA MET A 1 -1.98 41.74 15.63
C MET A 1 -0.69 41.17 16.18
N LYS A 2 -0.31 41.45 17.44
CA LYS A 2 0.90 40.82 17.99
C LYS A 2 0.61 39.38 18.35
N GLY A 3 1.51 38.48 17.99
CA GLY A 3 1.42 37.09 18.36
C GLY A 3 1.84 36.81 19.81
N PHE A 4 1.49 35.66 20.37
CA PHE A 4 1.84 35.30 21.74
C PHE A 4 3.35 35.43 22.01
N LEU A 5 4.21 34.88 21.17
CA LEU A 5 5.65 34.97 21.34
C LEU A 5 6.19 36.40 21.21
N GLU A 6 5.53 37.26 20.40
CA GLU A 6 5.87 38.71 20.33
C GLU A 6 5.49 39.46 21.59
N GLU A 7 4.33 39.15 22.20
CA GLU A 7 3.91 39.72 23.47
C GLU A 7 4.83 39.30 24.62
N VAL A 8 5.18 37.99 24.68
CA VAL A 8 6.15 37.46 25.67
C VAL A 8 7.52 38.13 25.50
N ALA A 9 8.02 38.24 24.25
CA ALA A 9 9.30 38.87 23.96
C ALA A 9 9.28 40.37 24.35
N ALA A 10 8.20 41.07 24.07
CA ALA A 10 8.05 42.50 24.40
C ALA A 10 8.03 42.74 25.92
N ASP A 11 7.28 41.93 26.67
CA ASP A 11 7.22 42.06 28.14
C ASP A 11 8.57 41.69 28.78
N LEU A 12 9.20 40.61 28.35
CA LEU A 12 10.50 40.19 28.86
C LEU A 12 11.59 41.23 28.56
N TYR A 13 11.61 41.77 27.35
CA TYR A 13 12.59 42.80 26.97
C TYR A 13 12.36 44.12 27.73
N ALA A 14 11.09 44.54 27.91
CA ALA A 14 10.76 45.69 28.68
C ALA A 14 11.18 45.58 30.16
N ARG A 15 11.07 44.38 30.76
CA ARG A 15 11.43 44.16 32.16
C ARG A 15 12.91 43.92 32.38
N TYR A 16 13.56 43.20 31.53
CA TYR A 16 14.90 42.69 31.79
C TYR A 16 15.98 43.24 30.82
N GLY A 17 15.61 43.76 29.67
CA GLY A 17 16.58 44.30 28.69
C GLY A 17 17.67 43.30 28.36
N GLU A 18 18.93 43.68 28.53
CA GLU A 18 20.11 42.82 28.31
C GLU A 18 20.23 41.71 29.33
N GLY A 19 19.68 41.85 30.53
CA GLY A 19 19.66 40.83 31.58
C GLY A 19 18.80 39.59 31.22
N LEU A 20 18.16 39.60 30.06
CA LEU A 20 17.47 38.42 29.54
C LEU A 20 18.43 37.28 29.19
N SER A 21 19.67 37.57 28.85
CA SER A 21 20.75 36.58 28.66
C SER A 21 21.03 35.68 29.88
N ASP A 22 20.69 36.16 31.07
CA ASP A 22 20.93 35.44 32.32
C ASP A 22 19.75 34.52 32.70
N ARG A 23 18.78 34.38 31.80
CA ARG A 23 17.57 33.57 31.99
C ARG A 23 17.56 32.34 31.10
N ALA A 24 17.04 31.23 31.64
CA ALA A 24 16.77 30.02 30.88
C ALA A 24 15.29 30.01 30.48
N VAL A 25 15.02 29.87 29.20
CA VAL A 25 13.65 29.85 28.64
C VAL A 25 13.26 28.44 28.25
N LEU A 26 12.09 28.01 28.73
CA LEU A 26 11.47 26.74 28.43
C LEU A 26 10.28 26.95 27.50
N PHE A 27 10.33 26.30 26.33
CA PHE A 27 9.19 26.18 25.40
C PHE A 27 8.85 24.70 25.17
N PRO A 28 7.57 24.39 24.84
CA PRO A 28 7.18 23.02 24.50
C PRO A 28 7.67 22.58 23.10
N SER A 29 8.20 23.48 22.28
CA SER A 29 8.72 23.17 20.95
C SER A 29 9.98 23.98 20.60
N ARG A 30 10.92 23.34 19.86
CA ARG A 30 12.13 24.03 19.36
C ARG A 30 11.81 25.16 18.40
N ARG A 31 10.67 25.08 17.69
CA ARG A 31 10.26 26.10 16.72
C ARG A 31 9.80 27.39 17.40
N ALA A 32 9.07 27.31 18.51
CA ALA A 32 8.70 28.47 19.31
C ALA A 32 9.94 29.34 19.65
N ARG A 33 11.07 28.70 19.94
CA ARG A 33 12.36 29.38 20.14
C ARG A 33 12.76 30.27 18.95
N LEU A 34 12.69 29.74 17.71
CA LEU A 34 13.12 30.47 16.52
C LEU A 34 12.26 31.72 16.30
N PHE A 35 10.94 31.57 16.41
CA PHE A 35 9.99 32.70 16.27
C PHE A 35 10.13 33.71 17.41
N PHE A 36 10.43 33.26 18.61
CA PHE A 36 10.70 34.14 19.75
C PHE A 36 12.00 34.94 19.55
N VAL A 37 13.09 34.30 19.08
CA VAL A 37 14.36 34.99 18.81
C VAL A 37 14.19 36.02 17.70
N ASP A 38 13.44 35.74 16.65
CA ASP A 38 13.14 36.67 15.58
C ASP A 38 12.33 37.87 16.13
N ALA A 39 11.31 37.60 16.92
CA ALA A 39 10.53 38.63 17.56
C ALA A 39 11.37 39.51 18.52
N LEU A 40 12.19 38.86 19.35
CA LEU A 40 13.07 39.56 20.28
C LEU A 40 14.10 40.43 19.54
N GLY A 41 14.71 39.94 18.46
CA GLY A 41 15.65 40.70 17.61
C GLY A 41 15.00 41.93 16.98
N ARG A 42 13.76 41.79 16.49
CA ARG A 42 12.99 42.94 15.96
C ARG A 42 12.67 43.97 17.03
N ILE A 43 12.32 43.56 18.23
CA ILE A 43 12.01 44.44 19.35
C ILE A 43 13.25 45.13 19.88
N ALA A 44 14.36 44.44 20.05
CA ALA A 44 15.60 44.97 20.56
C ALA A 44 16.26 45.99 19.59
N GLY A 45 16.11 45.81 18.27
CA GLY A 45 16.65 46.66 17.22
C GLY A 45 18.21 46.78 17.22
N ARG A 46 18.88 45.95 18.01
CA ARG A 46 20.35 45.91 18.16
C ARG A 46 20.82 44.51 18.51
N PRO A 47 22.10 44.15 18.24
CA PRO A 47 22.64 42.87 18.68
C PRO A 47 22.57 42.73 20.20
N MET A 48 22.12 41.52 20.65
CA MET A 48 22.10 41.15 22.06
C MET A 48 22.37 39.66 22.22
N TRP A 49 22.82 39.24 23.41
CA TRP A 49 22.94 37.85 23.74
C TRP A 49 21.55 37.22 23.94
N GLN A 50 21.31 36.09 23.29
CA GLN A 50 20.05 35.35 23.49
C GLN A 50 20.02 34.67 24.86
N PRO A 51 18.85 34.39 25.44
CA PRO A 51 18.71 33.59 26.66
C PRO A 51 19.19 32.15 26.45
N GLU A 52 19.45 31.47 27.53
CA GLU A 52 19.69 30.04 27.52
C GLU A 52 18.40 29.28 27.14
N TRP A 53 18.54 28.19 26.42
CA TRP A 53 17.41 27.35 25.98
C TRP A 53 17.49 26.01 26.67
N VAL A 54 16.46 25.64 27.40
CA VAL A 54 16.40 24.39 28.15
C VAL A 54 15.09 23.68 27.84
N THR A 55 15.13 22.37 27.68
CA THR A 55 13.93 21.53 27.54
C THR A 55 13.59 20.89 28.88
N ILE A 56 12.37 20.39 29.00
CA ILE A 56 11.96 19.59 30.18
C ILE A 56 12.87 18.37 30.34
N ASP A 57 13.21 17.70 29.23
CA ASP A 57 14.09 16.53 29.24
C ASP A 57 15.51 16.86 29.72
N ASP A 58 16.06 18.01 29.31
CA ASP A 58 17.37 18.49 29.80
C ASP A 58 17.36 18.70 31.32
N LEU A 59 16.34 19.41 31.82
CA LEU A 59 16.19 19.67 33.26
C LEU A 59 15.98 18.39 34.06
N THR A 60 15.09 17.53 33.61
CA THR A 60 14.80 16.28 34.32
C THR A 60 15.98 15.32 34.27
N GLY A 61 16.73 15.31 33.16
CA GLY A 61 18.00 14.60 33.05
C GLY A 61 19.07 15.12 34.02
N GLU A 62 19.25 16.43 34.09
CA GLU A 62 20.18 17.10 35.05
C GLU A 62 19.79 16.76 36.49
N ILE A 63 18.50 16.88 36.84
CA ILE A 63 18.02 16.63 38.17
C ILE A 63 18.11 15.16 38.54
N SER A 64 17.74 14.23 37.67
CA SER A 64 17.73 12.79 37.96
C SER A 64 19.11 12.14 37.87
N GLY A 65 19.96 12.64 36.95
CA GLY A 65 21.24 12.01 36.58
C GLY A 65 21.08 10.79 35.68
N LEU A 66 19.91 10.58 35.07
CA LEU A 66 19.60 9.45 34.21
C LEU A 66 19.53 9.92 32.74
N HIS A 67 19.83 9.01 31.79
CA HIS A 67 19.76 9.25 30.37
C HIS A 67 18.72 8.33 29.71
N THR A 68 18.01 8.86 28.73
CA THR A 68 17.00 8.09 27.99
C THR A 68 17.70 7.09 27.04
N GLY A 69 17.28 5.82 27.12
CA GLY A 69 17.73 4.74 26.23
C GLY A 69 16.98 4.72 24.91
N ASP A 70 17.60 4.04 23.91
CA ASP A 70 16.92 3.75 22.64
C ASP A 70 15.68 2.86 22.84
N ARG A 71 14.60 3.13 22.07
CA ARG A 71 13.33 2.42 22.27
C ARG A 71 13.41 0.92 21.99
N VAL A 72 14.17 0.49 20.97
CA VAL A 72 14.35 -0.95 20.68
C VAL A 72 15.07 -1.62 21.84
N ARG A 73 16.12 -0.99 22.37
CA ARG A 73 16.87 -1.47 23.54
C ARG A 73 15.97 -1.57 24.77
N LEU A 74 15.13 -0.57 25.03
CA LEU A 74 14.20 -0.58 26.17
C LEU A 74 13.18 -1.73 26.07
N ILE A 75 12.59 -1.96 24.89
CA ILE A 75 11.65 -3.08 24.67
C ILE A 75 12.36 -4.42 24.85
N THR A 76 13.59 -4.52 24.38
CA THR A 76 14.41 -5.73 24.51
C THR A 76 14.73 -6.03 25.97
N GLU A 77 15.14 -5.02 26.73
CA GLU A 77 15.40 -5.20 28.17
C GLU A 77 14.11 -5.52 28.95
N LEU A 78 12.96 -4.97 28.52
CA LEU A 78 11.65 -5.34 29.04
C LEU A 78 11.31 -6.81 28.74
N TYR A 79 11.62 -7.30 27.52
CA TYR A 79 11.43 -8.70 27.16
C TYR A 79 12.23 -9.65 28.03
N LYS A 80 13.49 -9.33 28.32
CA LYS A 80 14.31 -10.15 29.22
C LYS A 80 13.72 -10.29 30.63
N VAL A 81 13.06 -9.26 31.12
CA VAL A 81 12.32 -9.33 32.40
C VAL A 81 11.02 -10.11 32.23
N TYR A 82 10.28 -9.87 31.14
CA TYR A 82 9.00 -10.51 30.86
C TYR A 82 9.12 -12.01 30.64
N SER A 83 10.14 -12.46 29.92
CA SER A 83 10.39 -13.88 29.62
C SER A 83 10.65 -14.73 30.89
N ALA A 84 10.97 -14.12 32.02
CA ALA A 84 11.05 -14.81 33.33
C ALA A 84 9.67 -15.21 33.89
N TYR A 85 8.58 -14.61 33.39
CA TYR A 85 7.21 -14.87 33.83
C TYR A 85 6.35 -15.55 32.76
N HIS A 86 6.66 -15.33 31.48
CA HIS A 86 5.86 -15.79 30.36
C HIS A 86 6.74 -16.38 29.27
N ASN A 87 6.29 -17.46 28.64
CA ASN A 87 7.02 -18.14 27.59
C ASN A 87 6.45 -17.72 26.21
N GLU A 88 6.55 -16.44 25.88
CA GLU A 88 6.21 -15.94 24.56
C GLU A 88 7.46 -15.61 23.76
N PRO A 89 7.52 -15.89 22.43
CA PRO A 89 8.65 -15.50 21.59
C PRO A 89 8.67 -13.97 21.39
N PHE A 90 9.87 -13.44 21.12
CA PHE A 90 10.12 -12.00 21.06
C PHE A 90 9.27 -11.27 20.01
N ASP A 91 9.00 -11.91 18.87
CA ASP A 91 8.17 -11.36 17.80
C ASP A 91 6.75 -11.02 18.25
N LYS A 92 6.12 -11.92 18.99
CA LYS A 92 4.78 -11.70 19.56
C LYS A 92 4.81 -10.67 20.69
N PHE A 93 5.87 -10.69 21.49
CA PHE A 93 6.05 -9.75 22.59
C PHE A 93 6.30 -8.32 22.12
N TYR A 94 7.12 -8.10 21.09
CA TYR A 94 7.58 -6.77 20.70
C TYR A 94 6.43 -5.77 20.51
N PHE A 95 5.34 -6.20 19.87
CA PHE A 95 4.19 -5.37 19.61
C PHE A 95 3.52 -4.84 20.88
N TRP A 96 3.19 -5.72 21.78
CA TRP A 96 2.53 -5.32 23.01
C TRP A 96 3.53 -4.89 24.12
N GLY A 97 4.78 -5.28 24.00
CA GLY A 97 5.86 -4.75 24.82
C GLY A 97 6.10 -3.26 24.60
N ASP A 98 5.95 -2.78 23.38
CA ASP A 98 5.97 -1.35 23.02
C ASP A 98 4.81 -0.58 23.68
N MET A 99 3.62 -1.18 23.70
CA MET A 99 2.45 -0.63 24.40
C MET A 99 2.65 -0.63 25.91
N LEU A 100 3.18 -1.72 26.47
CA LEU A 100 3.46 -1.84 27.89
C LEU A 100 4.52 -0.82 28.36
N LEU A 101 5.56 -0.60 27.55
CA LEU A 101 6.56 0.45 27.81
C LEU A 101 5.91 1.84 27.87
N THR A 102 4.95 2.11 26.98
CA THR A 102 4.20 3.37 26.94
C THR A 102 3.30 3.52 28.19
N ASP A 103 2.68 2.43 28.65
CA ASP A 103 1.90 2.45 29.90
C ASP A 103 2.80 2.69 31.12
N PHE A 104 3.97 2.05 31.20
CA PHE A 104 4.93 2.30 32.28
C PHE A 104 5.46 3.74 32.26
N ASP A 105 5.72 4.29 31.08
CA ASP A 105 6.09 5.69 30.90
C ASP A 105 5.00 6.63 31.45
N THR A 106 3.73 6.33 31.15
CA THR A 106 2.58 7.10 31.62
C THR A 106 2.39 6.99 33.11
N ILE A 107 2.48 5.79 33.70
CA ILE A 107 2.41 5.56 35.14
C ILE A 107 3.45 6.42 35.90
N ASP A 108 4.67 6.48 35.37
CA ASP A 108 5.74 7.25 35.99
C ASP A 108 5.54 8.76 35.82
N LYS A 109 5.13 9.25 34.64
CA LYS A 109 4.83 10.67 34.41
C LYS A 109 3.71 11.22 35.29
N TYR A 110 2.73 10.36 35.61
CA TYR A 110 1.61 10.72 36.48
C TYR A 110 1.82 10.33 37.95
N LEU A 111 3.03 9.88 38.32
CA LEU A 111 3.44 9.55 39.69
C LEU A 111 2.55 8.49 40.38
N ILE A 112 1.90 7.63 39.58
CA ILE A 112 1.01 6.59 40.09
C ILE A 112 1.80 5.53 40.86
N ASP A 113 1.21 5.04 41.96
CA ASP A 113 1.72 3.86 42.63
C ASP A 113 1.38 2.59 41.83
N ALA A 114 2.38 2.08 41.10
CA ALA A 114 2.22 0.89 40.30
C ALA A 114 1.83 -0.36 41.10
N GLN A 115 2.17 -0.44 42.41
CA GLN A 115 1.77 -1.57 43.26
C GLN A 115 0.27 -1.52 43.55
N MET A 116 -0.27 -0.33 43.78
CA MET A 116 -1.71 -0.16 43.95
C MET A 116 -2.48 -0.36 42.67
N LEU A 117 -1.97 0.16 41.55
CA LEU A 117 -2.62 0.02 40.24
C LEU A 117 -2.73 -1.45 39.79
N PHE A 118 -1.65 -2.23 39.97
CA PHE A 118 -1.60 -3.65 39.55
C PHE A 118 -2.06 -4.64 40.64
N ARG A 119 -2.72 -4.15 41.73
CA ARG A 119 -3.30 -5.02 42.76
C ARG A 119 -4.33 -6.00 42.21
N ASN A 120 -4.43 -7.13 42.86
CA ASN A 120 -5.25 -8.25 42.42
C ASN A 120 -6.67 -8.20 43.02
N ILE A 121 -7.63 -8.78 42.31
CA ILE A 121 -9.06 -8.92 42.69
C ILE A 121 -9.24 -9.56 44.07
N SER A 122 -8.38 -10.50 44.45
CA SER A 122 -8.51 -11.20 45.76
C SER A 122 -8.33 -10.30 46.97
N GLU A 123 -7.57 -9.20 46.84
CA GLU A 123 -7.39 -8.24 47.94
C GLU A 123 -8.53 -7.21 48.01
N ILE A 124 -9.33 -7.08 46.93
CA ILE A 124 -10.48 -6.15 46.90
C ILE A 124 -11.71 -6.76 47.56
N LYS A 125 -11.85 -8.09 47.59
CA LYS A 125 -12.94 -8.76 48.33
C LYS A 125 -12.94 -8.51 49.85
N GLU A 126 -11.79 -8.17 50.43
CA GLU A 126 -11.72 -7.76 51.84
C GLU A 126 -12.27 -6.36 52.10
N ILE A 127 -12.41 -5.53 51.05
CA ILE A 127 -12.92 -4.14 51.11
C ILE A 127 -14.46 -4.09 50.92
N GLU A 128 -15.08 -5.16 50.39
CA GLU A 128 -16.54 -5.19 50.07
C GLU A 128 -17.47 -5.13 51.31
N ALA A 129 -16.94 -5.20 52.52
CA ALA A 129 -17.77 -5.23 53.75
C ALA A 129 -18.43 -3.88 54.11
N ASP A 130 -17.83 -2.74 53.73
CA ASP A 130 -18.40 -1.39 53.92
C ASP A 130 -17.87 -0.40 52.89
N ILE A 131 -18.72 0.01 51.97
CA ILE A 131 -18.42 0.92 50.85
C ILE A 131 -18.70 2.40 51.15
N SER A 132 -19.25 2.71 52.32
CA SER A 132 -19.71 4.05 52.65
C SER A 132 -18.60 5.12 52.75
N TYR A 133 -17.36 4.68 52.96
CA TYR A 133 -16.17 5.56 53.08
C TYR A 133 -15.31 5.63 51.79
N LEU A 134 -15.70 4.93 50.73
CA LEU A 134 -14.94 4.92 49.49
C LEU A 134 -15.10 6.21 48.69
N THR A 135 -13.98 6.72 48.16
CA THR A 135 -14.01 7.82 47.22
C THR A 135 -14.64 7.44 45.88
N PRO A 136 -15.14 8.38 45.05
CA PRO A 136 -15.66 8.07 43.73
C PRO A 136 -14.67 7.31 42.84
N ALA A 137 -13.36 7.58 43.00
CA ALA A 137 -12.31 6.84 42.29
C ALA A 137 -12.23 5.37 42.72
N GLN A 138 -12.28 5.12 44.04
CA GLN A 138 -12.26 3.74 44.58
C GLN A 138 -13.53 2.96 44.19
N LEU A 139 -14.69 3.61 44.15
CA LEU A 139 -15.93 2.99 43.65
C LEU A 139 -15.83 2.59 42.15
N ARG A 140 -15.18 3.40 41.31
CA ARG A 140 -14.93 3.03 39.92
C ARG A 140 -14.01 1.83 39.76
N ILE A 141 -12.97 1.72 40.60
CA ILE A 141 -12.06 0.56 40.62
C ILE A 141 -12.86 -0.70 41.04
N LEU A 142 -13.67 -0.59 42.07
CA LEU A 142 -14.48 -1.70 42.56
C LEU A 142 -15.50 -2.17 41.51
N SER A 143 -16.18 -1.22 40.84
CA SER A 143 -17.11 -1.49 39.74
C SER A 143 -16.42 -2.18 38.56
N PHE A 144 -15.20 -1.76 38.20
CA PHE A 144 -14.42 -2.43 37.17
C PHE A 144 -14.15 -3.88 37.51
N TRP A 145 -13.60 -4.15 38.72
CA TRP A 145 -13.22 -5.50 39.13
C TRP A 145 -14.44 -6.41 39.40
N SER A 146 -15.56 -5.87 39.86
CA SER A 146 -16.80 -6.63 40.00
C SER A 146 -17.33 -7.21 38.71
N SER A 147 -16.98 -6.58 37.55
CA SER A 147 -17.34 -7.09 36.24
C SER A 147 -16.66 -8.42 35.85
N PHE A 148 -15.62 -8.84 36.58
CA PHE A 148 -14.93 -10.11 36.33
C PHE A 148 -15.58 -11.33 37.02
N GLY A 149 -16.45 -11.13 37.99
CA GLY A 149 -17.18 -12.23 38.68
C GLY A 149 -16.28 -13.28 39.35
N GLU A 150 -16.82 -14.48 39.60
CA GLU A 150 -16.03 -15.62 40.12
C GLU A 150 -15.17 -16.24 39.00
N GLN A 151 -13.96 -16.72 39.34
CA GLN A 151 -12.97 -17.24 38.36
C GLN A 151 -13.50 -18.42 37.53
N ALA A 152 -14.52 -19.12 37.98
CA ALA A 152 -15.11 -20.28 37.28
C ALA A 152 -15.92 -19.89 36.03
N ASP A 153 -16.49 -18.67 36.01
CA ASP A 153 -17.37 -18.21 34.92
C ASP A 153 -16.71 -17.26 33.93
N LEU A 154 -15.37 -17.06 34.04
CA LEU A 154 -14.65 -16.14 33.15
C LEU A 154 -14.38 -16.78 31.77
N SER A 155 -14.52 -15.98 30.72
CA SER A 155 -14.05 -16.35 29.39
C SER A 155 -12.53 -16.60 29.36
N GLU A 156 -12.05 -17.37 28.37
CA GLU A 156 -10.62 -17.66 28.23
C GLU A 156 -9.77 -16.38 28.09
N GLU A 157 -10.28 -15.38 27.36
CA GLU A 157 -9.64 -14.07 27.16
C GLU A 157 -9.51 -13.28 28.48
N LYS A 158 -10.58 -13.26 29.28
CA LYS A 158 -10.53 -12.61 30.61
C LYS A 158 -9.56 -13.30 31.53
N ARG A 159 -9.49 -14.64 31.52
CA ARG A 159 -8.52 -15.42 32.33
C ARG A 159 -7.08 -15.10 31.88
N ARG A 160 -6.84 -15.02 30.57
CA ARG A 160 -5.51 -14.66 30.04
C ARG A 160 -5.12 -13.24 30.42
N PHE A 161 -6.04 -12.28 30.30
CA PHE A 161 -5.82 -10.89 30.76
C PHE A 161 -5.41 -10.85 32.24
N LEU A 162 -6.16 -11.51 33.13
CA LEU A 162 -5.85 -11.53 34.55
C LEU A 162 -4.50 -12.20 34.87
N ALA A 163 -4.13 -13.23 34.12
CA ALA A 163 -2.84 -13.89 34.27
C ALA A 163 -1.67 -12.97 33.97
N ILE A 164 -1.79 -12.16 32.91
CA ILE A 164 -0.80 -11.14 32.54
C ILE A 164 -0.82 -10.01 33.58
N TRP A 165 -2.01 -9.48 33.90
CA TRP A 165 -2.17 -8.36 34.86
C TRP A 165 -1.47 -8.61 36.19
N LYS A 166 -1.58 -9.80 36.75
CA LYS A 166 -0.94 -10.20 38.02
C LYS A 166 0.58 -10.08 38.00
N THR A 167 1.20 -10.19 36.81
CA THR A 167 2.66 -10.16 36.66
C THR A 167 3.19 -8.77 36.34
N LEU A 168 2.33 -7.82 35.93
CA LEU A 168 2.75 -6.48 35.51
C LEU A 168 3.46 -5.69 36.64
N GLY A 169 2.96 -5.74 37.86
CA GLY A 169 3.61 -5.05 39.00
C GLY A 169 5.04 -5.55 39.28
N PRO A 170 5.26 -6.88 39.43
CA PRO A 170 6.60 -7.45 39.50
C PRO A 170 7.48 -7.15 38.29
N ILE A 171 6.94 -7.20 37.05
CA ILE A 171 7.68 -6.88 35.83
C ILE A 171 8.12 -5.42 35.83
N TYR A 172 7.22 -4.47 36.11
CA TYR A 172 7.52 -3.04 36.22
C TYR A 172 8.67 -2.77 37.19
N ARG A 173 8.64 -3.35 38.37
CA ARG A 173 9.67 -3.15 39.40
C ARG A 173 11.02 -3.67 38.92
N ARG A 174 11.09 -4.94 38.50
CA ARG A 174 12.32 -5.56 38.01
C ARG A 174 12.89 -4.87 36.79
N PHE A 175 12.01 -4.39 35.92
CA PHE A 175 12.42 -3.63 34.75
C PHE A 175 13.11 -2.32 35.11
N ARG A 176 12.55 -1.54 36.01
CA ARG A 176 13.19 -0.31 36.53
C ARG A 176 14.52 -0.58 37.23
N GLU A 177 14.60 -1.63 38.06
CA GLU A 177 15.85 -2.06 38.72
C GLU A 177 16.92 -2.40 37.68
N ARG A 178 16.54 -3.15 36.63
CA ARG A 178 17.42 -3.53 35.53
C ARG A 178 17.90 -2.31 34.75
N LEU A 179 17.02 -1.40 34.34
CA LEU A 179 17.40 -0.18 33.65
C LEU A 179 18.32 0.70 34.48
N SER A 180 18.04 0.84 35.79
CA SER A 180 18.91 1.57 36.70
C SER A 180 20.31 0.97 36.76
N SER A 181 20.44 -0.36 36.80
CA SER A 181 21.73 -1.04 36.75
C SER A 181 22.52 -0.84 35.48
N LEU A 182 21.84 -0.58 34.38
CA LEU A 182 22.42 -0.29 33.06
C LEU A 182 22.70 1.20 32.82
N GLY A 183 22.29 2.08 33.76
CA GLY A 183 22.42 3.54 33.60
C GLY A 183 21.51 4.16 32.54
N ILE A 184 20.47 3.45 32.10
CA ILE A 184 19.50 3.90 31.12
C ILE A 184 18.09 3.96 31.71
N ALA A 185 17.20 4.74 31.08
CA ALA A 185 15.83 4.88 31.54
C ALA A 185 14.90 5.20 30.34
N TYR A 186 13.60 5.00 30.49
CA TYR A 186 12.60 5.62 29.62
C TYR A 186 12.21 7.00 30.16
N ASN A 187 11.60 7.85 29.35
CA ASN A 187 11.37 9.27 29.68
C ASN A 187 10.61 9.45 31.01
N GLY A 188 9.48 8.73 31.19
CA GLY A 188 8.71 8.82 32.45
C GLY A 188 9.52 8.41 33.68
N MET A 189 10.42 7.42 33.55
CA MET A 189 11.31 7.02 34.64
C MET A 189 12.30 8.15 35.02
N VAL A 190 12.84 8.87 33.99
CA VAL A 190 13.70 10.05 34.20
C VAL A 190 12.93 11.14 34.93
N GLN A 191 11.73 11.47 34.43
CA GLN A 191 10.87 12.51 35.03
C GLN A 191 10.46 12.17 36.47
N ARG A 192 10.08 10.91 36.73
CA ARG A 192 9.72 10.45 38.07
C ARG A 192 10.92 10.51 39.04
N ALA A 193 12.09 10.08 38.57
CA ALA A 193 13.30 10.14 39.40
C ALA A 193 13.65 11.59 39.78
N ALA A 194 13.49 12.52 38.80
CA ALA A 194 13.66 13.94 39.08
C ALA A 194 12.62 14.47 40.07
N ALA A 195 11.34 14.14 39.89
CA ALA A 195 10.26 14.55 40.80
C ALA A 195 10.43 13.99 42.24
N ASP A 196 10.90 12.75 42.38
CA ASP A 196 11.17 12.12 43.68
C ASP A 196 12.39 12.76 44.38
N ARG A 197 13.43 13.10 43.62
CA ARG A 197 14.63 13.80 44.13
C ARG A 197 14.28 15.21 44.59
N ILE A 198 13.44 15.94 43.86
CA ILE A 198 12.89 17.24 44.24
C ILE A 198 12.11 17.09 45.56
N ARG A 199 11.18 16.12 45.65
CA ARG A 199 10.36 15.90 46.84
C ARG A 199 11.19 15.56 48.07
N GLY A 200 12.23 14.78 47.91
CA GLY A 200 13.15 14.38 48.96
C GLY A 200 14.14 15.45 49.40
N GLY A 201 14.13 16.66 48.80
CA GLY A 201 15.11 17.72 49.08
C GLY A 201 16.54 17.36 48.62
N GLY A 202 16.68 16.31 47.80
CA GLY A 202 17.96 15.80 47.31
C GLY A 202 18.59 16.57 46.16
N PHE A 203 17.99 17.68 45.73
CA PHE A 203 18.50 18.53 44.67
C PHE A 203 18.32 20.01 44.98
N ALA A 204 19.36 20.80 44.72
CA ALA A 204 19.33 22.24 44.69
C ALA A 204 20.20 22.73 43.54
N PHE A 205 19.82 23.79 42.91
CA PHE A 205 20.67 24.39 41.87
C PHE A 205 21.98 24.89 42.48
N PRO A 206 23.14 24.58 41.85
CA PRO A 206 24.43 25.02 42.37
C PRO A 206 24.60 26.55 42.40
N GLU A 207 23.91 27.26 41.49
CA GLU A 207 23.83 28.72 41.41
C GLU A 207 22.38 29.18 41.26
N PRO A 208 22.04 30.42 41.70
CA PRO A 208 20.72 30.99 41.50
C PRO A 208 20.39 31.04 40.01
N ARG A 209 19.38 30.31 39.60
CA ARG A 209 18.90 30.31 38.22
C ARG A 209 17.62 31.12 38.11
N ARG A 210 17.37 31.66 36.90
CA ARG A 210 16.18 32.41 36.55
C ARG A 210 15.51 31.74 35.34
N TYR A 211 14.22 31.48 35.45
CA TYR A 211 13.51 30.73 34.38
C TYR A 211 12.35 31.52 33.80
N VAL A 212 12.05 31.23 32.56
CA VAL A 212 10.83 31.65 31.87
C VAL A 212 10.17 30.39 31.32
N VAL A 213 8.96 30.11 31.72
CA VAL A 213 8.17 28.96 31.26
C VAL A 213 7.03 29.49 30.43
N ALA A 214 6.99 29.18 29.14
CA ALA A 214 6.01 29.80 28.25
C ALA A 214 5.33 28.81 27.30
N GLY A 215 4.01 28.93 27.19
CA GLY A 215 3.18 28.27 26.19
C GLY A 215 2.95 26.75 26.38
N PHE A 216 3.06 26.24 27.59
CA PHE A 216 2.65 24.88 27.94
C PHE A 216 1.14 24.78 28.12
N ASN A 217 0.56 23.57 27.99
CA ASN A 217 -0.86 23.32 28.20
C ASN A 217 -1.09 22.10 29.09
N ALA A 218 -1.25 20.92 28.54
CA ALA A 218 -1.41 19.70 29.31
C ALA A 218 -0.10 19.35 30.02
N LEU A 219 -0.11 19.36 31.34
CA LEU A 219 1.05 19.03 32.17
C LEU A 219 0.84 17.69 32.86
N SER A 220 1.84 16.83 32.84
CA SER A 220 1.92 15.63 33.68
C SER A 220 2.16 16.01 35.15
N GLU A 221 1.92 15.09 36.07
CA GLU A 221 2.17 15.33 37.51
C GLU A 221 3.66 15.56 37.79
N CYS A 222 4.57 14.93 37.05
CA CYS A 222 6.00 15.21 37.14
C CYS A 222 6.34 16.64 36.70
N GLU A 223 5.74 17.12 35.61
CA GLU A 223 5.94 18.49 35.11
C GLU A 223 5.35 19.54 36.07
N LYS A 224 4.17 19.30 36.63
CA LYS A 224 3.58 20.16 37.66
C LYS A 224 4.50 20.27 38.87
N ARG A 225 5.09 19.13 39.30
CA ARG A 225 6.05 19.12 40.40
C ARG A 225 7.33 19.85 40.06
N LEU A 226 7.85 19.69 38.84
CA LEU A 226 9.02 20.42 38.36
C LEU A 226 8.74 21.92 38.35
N PHE A 227 7.60 22.37 37.80
CA PHE A 227 7.24 23.80 37.76
C PHE A 227 7.01 24.38 39.15
N GLY A 228 6.41 23.62 40.07
CA GLY A 228 6.30 23.99 41.47
C GLY A 228 7.67 24.18 42.15
N PHE A 229 8.64 23.32 41.81
CA PHE A 229 10.01 23.47 42.27
C PHE A 229 10.67 24.70 41.68
N LEU A 230 10.54 24.94 40.37
CA LEU A 230 11.10 26.14 39.73
C LEU A 230 10.49 27.44 40.31
N ALA A 231 9.21 27.43 40.60
CA ALA A 231 8.50 28.59 41.20
C ALA A 231 8.99 28.94 42.63
N THR A 232 9.52 27.93 43.35
CA THR A 232 9.95 28.14 44.77
C THR A 232 11.46 28.23 44.92
N ALA A 233 12.23 27.51 44.10
CA ALA A 233 13.69 27.42 44.17
C ALA A 233 14.43 28.40 43.26
N ALA A 234 13.71 29.06 42.31
CA ALA A 234 14.25 29.98 41.35
C ALA A 234 13.32 31.17 41.09
N GLU A 235 13.85 32.26 40.54
CA GLU A 235 13.01 33.35 40.02
C GLU A 235 12.40 32.85 38.67
N THR A 236 11.08 32.58 38.66
CA THR A 236 10.42 31.99 37.48
C THR A 236 9.23 32.83 37.04
N ASP A 237 9.19 33.16 35.77
CA ASP A 237 8.07 33.81 35.12
C ASP A 237 7.28 32.80 34.30
N PHE A 238 5.94 32.76 34.47
CA PHE A 238 5.04 31.88 33.73
C PHE A 238 4.23 32.69 32.70
N TYR A 239 4.10 32.19 31.49
CA TYR A 239 3.29 32.72 30.40
C TYR A 239 2.43 31.63 29.81
N TRP A 240 1.09 31.83 29.84
CA TRP A 240 0.11 30.90 29.32
C TRP A 240 -0.56 31.48 28.08
N ASP A 241 -0.65 30.67 26.99
CA ASP A 241 -1.27 31.05 25.73
C ASP A 241 -2.71 30.57 25.69
N TYR A 242 -3.65 31.43 25.99
CA TYR A 242 -5.07 31.10 26.04
C TYR A 242 -5.95 32.31 25.62
N ASP A 243 -7.25 32.08 25.47
CA ASP A 243 -8.27 33.10 25.29
C ASP A 243 -9.37 32.93 26.35
N SER A 244 -9.97 34.07 26.78
CA SER A 244 -11.07 34.05 27.74
C SER A 244 -12.30 33.31 27.22
N TYR A 245 -12.48 33.25 25.90
CA TYR A 245 -13.57 32.51 25.26
C TYR A 245 -13.66 31.05 25.78
N TYR A 246 -12.57 30.33 25.80
CA TYR A 246 -12.57 28.91 26.24
C TYR A 246 -12.04 28.69 27.65
N LYS A 247 -11.33 29.65 28.24
CA LYS A 247 -10.86 29.55 29.63
C LYS A 247 -11.98 29.78 30.63
N ASP A 248 -12.80 30.78 30.38
CA ASP A 248 -13.82 31.24 31.36
C ASP A 248 -15.12 30.41 31.30
N ASP A 249 -15.32 29.65 30.21
CA ASP A 249 -16.41 28.71 30.05
C ASP A 249 -15.99 27.31 30.62
N PRO A 250 -16.63 26.82 31.70
CA PRO A 250 -16.30 25.54 32.30
C PRO A 250 -16.63 24.34 31.39
N GLU A 251 -17.60 24.46 30.49
CA GLU A 251 -18.01 23.38 29.58
C GLU A 251 -17.08 23.27 28.35
N GLN A 252 -16.32 24.32 28.05
CA GLN A 252 -15.41 24.31 26.90
C GLN A 252 -14.13 23.53 27.21
N GLU A 253 -13.95 22.40 26.52
CA GLU A 253 -12.86 21.45 26.76
C GLU A 253 -11.46 22.02 26.48
N ALA A 254 -11.33 22.99 25.56
CA ALA A 254 -10.06 23.66 25.28
C ALA A 254 -9.48 24.38 26.50
N GLY A 255 -10.32 24.81 27.45
CA GLY A 255 -9.93 25.44 28.70
C GLY A 255 -9.52 24.49 29.81
N MET A 256 -9.72 23.19 29.67
CA MET A 256 -9.55 22.18 30.73
C MET A 256 -8.23 22.33 31.49
N PHE A 257 -7.10 22.29 30.79
CA PHE A 257 -5.79 22.35 31.42
C PHE A 257 -5.38 23.77 31.79
N VAL A 258 -5.72 24.77 30.95
CA VAL A 258 -5.37 26.17 31.19
C VAL A 258 -5.97 26.67 32.49
N ARG A 259 -7.21 26.33 32.82
CA ARG A 259 -7.86 26.71 34.06
C ARG A 259 -7.05 26.30 35.28
N SER A 260 -6.60 25.03 35.34
CA SER A 260 -5.80 24.52 36.44
C SER A 260 -4.37 25.11 36.47
N ASN A 261 -3.74 25.26 35.28
CA ASN A 261 -2.38 25.77 35.19
C ASN A 261 -2.28 27.22 35.67
N VAL A 262 -3.20 28.10 35.21
CA VAL A 262 -3.23 29.51 35.63
C VAL A 262 -3.52 29.66 37.13
N ALA A 263 -4.38 28.80 37.68
CA ALA A 263 -4.65 28.79 39.12
C ALA A 263 -3.43 28.32 39.94
N GLN A 264 -2.70 27.31 39.49
CA GLN A 264 -1.56 26.75 40.19
C GLN A 264 -0.27 27.57 39.98
N PHE A 265 -0.05 28.10 38.79
CA PHE A 265 1.13 28.86 38.40
C PHE A 265 0.70 30.20 37.79
N PRO A 266 0.26 31.18 38.60
CA PRO A 266 -0.26 32.45 38.09
C PRO A 266 0.81 33.21 37.28
N PRO A 267 0.47 33.79 36.11
CA PRO A 267 1.39 34.64 35.37
C PRO A 267 1.73 35.90 36.14
N ARG A 268 2.96 36.35 36.01
CA ARG A 268 3.38 37.63 36.63
C ARG A 268 2.84 38.86 35.90
N THR A 269 2.70 38.72 34.56
CA THR A 269 2.11 39.74 33.68
C THR A 269 0.96 39.12 32.92
N GLU A 270 -0.20 39.72 32.95
CA GLU A 270 -1.33 39.33 32.12
C GLU A 270 -1.13 39.82 30.69
N LEU A 271 -1.12 38.89 29.75
CA LEU A 271 -1.15 39.19 28.32
C LEU A 271 -2.57 39.43 27.83
N ARG A 272 -2.73 39.75 26.56
CA ARG A 272 -4.04 39.92 25.96
C ARG A 272 -4.72 38.55 25.73
N HIS A 273 -5.94 38.39 26.27
CA HIS A 273 -6.69 37.12 26.24
C HIS A 273 -8.11 37.22 25.67
N ASP A 274 -8.37 38.22 24.78
CA ASP A 274 -9.66 38.47 24.16
C ASP A 274 -9.59 38.44 22.61
N ASN A 275 -8.66 37.65 22.06
CA ASN A 275 -8.37 37.64 20.63
C ASN A 275 -9.46 36.93 19.82
N MET A 276 -10.21 36.01 20.42
CA MET A 276 -11.35 35.34 19.76
C MET A 276 -12.48 36.31 19.40
N ARG A 277 -12.64 37.41 20.15
CA ARG A 277 -13.66 38.43 19.89
C ARG A 277 -13.37 39.33 18.68
N GLY A 278 -12.19 39.18 18.05
CA GLY A 278 -11.81 39.91 16.85
C GLY A 278 -12.63 39.50 15.63
N GLU A 279 -12.73 40.40 14.66
CA GLU A 279 -13.39 40.12 13.38
C GLU A 279 -12.62 39.02 12.62
N LYS A 280 -13.32 37.97 12.21
CA LYS A 280 -12.75 36.81 11.54
C LYS A 280 -13.59 36.37 10.33
N GLN A 281 -12.92 36.00 9.26
CA GLN A 281 -13.56 35.33 8.13
C GLN A 281 -13.36 33.81 8.29
N ILE A 282 -14.42 33.08 8.58
CA ILE A 282 -14.40 31.66 8.80
C ILE A 282 -15.16 30.95 7.67
N VAL A 283 -14.50 30.01 6.99
CA VAL A 283 -15.07 29.28 5.86
C VAL A 283 -14.90 27.78 6.10
N SER A 284 -16.00 27.05 6.05
CA SER A 284 -16.02 25.58 6.04
C SER A 284 -16.22 25.10 4.61
N VAL A 285 -15.37 24.20 4.15
CA VAL A 285 -15.32 23.73 2.76
C VAL A 285 -15.48 22.22 2.71
N ALA A 286 -16.61 21.77 2.17
CA ALA A 286 -16.85 20.36 1.86
C ALA A 286 -16.27 20.03 0.48
N ALA A 287 -15.26 19.18 0.41
CA ALA A 287 -14.63 18.74 -0.81
C ALA A 287 -14.92 17.25 -1.08
N VAL A 288 -15.19 16.88 -2.33
CA VAL A 288 -15.54 15.50 -2.69
C VAL A 288 -14.37 14.51 -2.61
N SER A 289 -13.13 14.99 -2.47
CA SER A 289 -11.95 14.13 -2.31
C SER A 289 -10.77 14.90 -1.73
N ASN A 290 -9.78 14.15 -1.23
CA ASN A 290 -8.52 14.70 -0.74
C ASN A 290 -7.74 15.50 -1.80
N ALA A 291 -7.75 15.05 -3.06
CA ALA A 291 -7.11 15.78 -4.15
C ALA A 291 -7.79 17.14 -4.41
N VAL A 292 -9.11 17.19 -4.27
CA VAL A 292 -9.90 18.45 -4.40
C VAL A 292 -9.60 19.39 -3.25
N GLN A 293 -9.47 18.88 -2.01
CA GLN A 293 -9.03 19.71 -0.88
C GLN A 293 -7.69 20.40 -1.18
N CYS A 294 -6.69 19.67 -1.65
CA CYS A 294 -5.37 20.20 -1.96
C CYS A 294 -5.41 21.26 -3.08
N LYS A 295 -6.16 21.01 -4.15
CA LYS A 295 -6.33 21.96 -5.25
C LYS A 295 -7.08 23.24 -4.79
N TYR A 296 -8.10 23.08 -3.95
CA TYR A 296 -8.84 24.22 -3.45
C TYR A 296 -8.02 25.03 -2.45
N ALA A 297 -7.22 24.40 -1.60
CA ALA A 297 -6.26 25.11 -0.74
C ALA A 297 -5.25 25.92 -1.56
N ALA A 298 -4.74 25.36 -2.66
CA ALA A 298 -3.88 26.09 -3.59
C ALA A 298 -4.60 27.31 -4.24
N ALA A 299 -5.88 27.16 -4.59
CA ALA A 299 -6.69 28.27 -5.11
C ALA A 299 -6.93 29.37 -4.05
N ILE A 300 -7.15 28.99 -2.77
CA ILE A 300 -7.23 29.95 -1.66
C ILE A 300 -5.92 30.73 -1.54
N LEU A 301 -4.77 30.06 -1.56
CA LEU A 301 -3.46 30.71 -1.49
C LEU A 301 -3.22 31.65 -2.67
N ALA A 302 -3.59 31.24 -3.88
CA ALA A 302 -3.50 32.10 -5.07
C ALA A 302 -4.37 33.35 -4.94
N ASP A 303 -5.60 33.22 -4.43
CA ASP A 303 -6.50 34.37 -4.20
C ASP A 303 -5.96 35.31 -3.12
N LEU A 304 -5.46 34.77 -2.01
CA LEU A 304 -4.80 35.58 -0.95
C LEU A 304 -3.59 36.31 -1.51
N ALA A 305 -2.75 35.65 -2.30
CA ALA A 305 -1.59 36.29 -2.92
C ALA A 305 -1.98 37.38 -3.90
N ARG A 306 -3.06 37.18 -4.70
CA ARG A 306 -3.60 38.18 -5.62
C ARG A 306 -4.10 39.41 -4.86
N ARG A 307 -4.92 39.23 -3.83
CA ARG A 307 -5.44 40.35 -3.00
C ARG A 307 -4.32 41.16 -2.39
N ARG A 308 -3.30 40.53 -1.82
CA ARG A 308 -2.17 41.26 -1.25
C ARG A 308 -1.33 41.99 -2.29
N ARG A 309 -1.20 41.49 -3.52
CA ARG A 309 -0.56 42.23 -4.62
C ARG A 309 -1.38 43.49 -5.02
N GLU A 310 -2.70 43.41 -4.95
CA GLU A 310 -3.60 44.53 -5.22
C GLU A 310 -3.54 45.64 -4.13
N GLU A 311 -3.35 45.23 -2.85
CA GLU A 311 -3.35 46.11 -1.70
C GLU A 311 -1.97 46.76 -1.44
N ASP A 312 -0.85 46.12 -1.77
CA ASP A 312 0.51 46.61 -1.48
C ASP A 312 1.36 46.76 -2.76
N PRO A 313 1.65 48.02 -3.15
CA PRO A 313 2.48 48.31 -4.32
C PRO A 313 3.88 47.72 -4.28
N GLY A 314 4.45 47.54 -3.09
CA GLY A 314 5.78 46.89 -2.92
C GLY A 314 5.75 45.41 -3.21
N ILE A 315 4.66 44.71 -2.93
CA ILE A 315 4.42 43.32 -3.31
C ILE A 315 4.16 43.25 -4.81
N ALA A 316 3.34 44.15 -5.35
CA ALA A 316 3.06 44.20 -6.79
C ALA A 316 4.33 44.43 -7.63
N ALA A 317 5.31 45.19 -7.14
CA ALA A 317 6.60 45.45 -7.78
C ALA A 317 7.62 44.30 -7.58
N GLY A 318 7.26 43.24 -6.86
CA GLY A 318 8.17 42.08 -6.61
C GLY A 318 9.25 42.34 -5.55
N ALA A 319 9.18 43.44 -4.82
CA ALA A 319 10.16 43.79 -3.77
C ALA A 319 10.03 42.89 -2.52
N ARG A 320 8.84 42.29 -2.32
CA ARG A 320 8.53 41.36 -1.24
C ARG A 320 7.63 40.22 -1.75
N PRO A 321 7.70 39.01 -1.15
CA PRO A 321 6.79 37.92 -1.48
C PRO A 321 5.34 38.31 -1.09
N ALA A 322 4.36 37.84 -1.85
CA ALA A 322 2.95 38.09 -1.60
C ALA A 322 2.46 37.39 -0.31
N LEU A 323 2.94 36.19 -0.03
CA LEU A 323 2.63 35.43 1.17
C LEU A 323 3.94 35.02 1.85
N GLY A 324 3.94 34.97 3.17
CA GLY A 324 5.09 34.65 4.00
C GLY A 324 4.70 33.85 5.24
N LYS A 325 5.50 33.94 6.29
CA LYS A 325 5.33 33.18 7.55
C LYS A 325 4.04 33.50 8.32
N GLU A 326 3.29 34.49 7.93
CA GLU A 326 1.97 34.85 8.49
C GLU A 326 0.85 33.97 7.92
N THR A 327 1.15 33.08 6.95
CA THR A 327 0.19 32.18 6.33
C THR A 327 0.59 30.72 6.63
N ALA A 328 -0.34 29.96 7.21
CA ALA A 328 -0.15 28.55 7.51
C ALA A 328 -1.15 27.66 6.75
N VAL A 329 -0.63 26.56 6.21
CA VAL A 329 -1.43 25.43 5.75
C VAL A 329 -1.18 24.28 6.71
N VAL A 330 -2.22 23.88 7.43
CA VAL A 330 -2.14 22.87 8.48
C VAL A 330 -2.76 21.58 7.99
N LEU A 331 -2.01 20.50 8.06
CA LEU A 331 -2.45 19.16 7.67
C LEU A 331 -2.78 18.34 8.93
N THR A 332 -4.03 17.95 9.09
CA THR A 332 -4.42 16.99 10.15
C THR A 332 -4.15 15.56 9.69
N ASP A 333 -4.22 15.31 8.36
CA ASP A 333 -3.70 14.11 7.72
C ASP A 333 -2.43 14.46 6.91
N GLU A 334 -1.28 14.02 7.40
CA GLU A 334 0.03 14.30 6.80
C GLU A 334 0.26 13.62 5.45
N ASN A 335 -0.59 12.63 5.08
CA ASN A 335 -0.53 12.00 3.76
C ASN A 335 -0.87 13.00 2.64
N LEU A 336 -1.54 14.10 2.96
CA LEU A 336 -1.85 15.16 2.00
C LEU A 336 -0.66 16.07 1.65
N LEU A 337 0.48 15.91 2.29
CA LEU A 337 1.65 16.76 2.04
C LEU A 337 2.07 16.76 0.56
N LEU A 338 2.30 15.59 -0.03
CA LEU A 338 2.71 15.50 -1.44
C LEU A 338 1.63 15.98 -2.40
N PRO A 339 0.36 15.53 -2.30
CA PRO A 339 -0.72 16.07 -3.12
C PRO A 339 -0.83 17.61 -3.04
N LEU A 340 -0.64 18.18 -1.85
CA LEU A 340 -0.65 19.63 -1.66
C LEU A 340 0.53 20.29 -2.37
N LEU A 341 1.76 19.80 -2.19
CA LEU A 341 2.95 20.37 -2.82
C LEU A 341 2.84 20.36 -4.36
N TYR A 342 2.29 19.28 -4.94
CA TYR A 342 2.03 19.21 -6.38
C TYR A 342 0.89 20.11 -6.87
N ALA A 343 -0.04 20.50 -5.99
CA ALA A 343 -1.14 21.38 -6.33
C ALA A 343 -0.75 22.87 -6.27
N LEU A 344 0.33 23.23 -5.55
CA LEU A 344 0.75 24.62 -5.36
C LEU A 344 1.13 25.28 -6.70
N PRO A 345 0.69 26.52 -6.96
CA PRO A 345 1.11 27.28 -8.13
C PRO A 345 2.62 27.59 -8.08
N ALA A 346 3.29 27.56 -9.25
CA ALA A 346 4.73 27.81 -9.34
C ALA A 346 5.13 29.24 -8.86
N ASP A 347 4.22 30.20 -8.91
CA ASP A 347 4.44 31.60 -8.54
C ASP A 347 4.07 31.91 -7.07
N ILE A 348 3.71 30.88 -6.27
CA ILE A 348 3.28 31.11 -4.87
C ILE A 348 4.43 31.63 -3.98
N GLY A 349 5.66 31.47 -4.39
CA GLY A 349 6.84 31.87 -3.66
C GLY A 349 7.47 30.76 -2.84
N ARG A 350 8.18 31.13 -1.76
CA ARG A 350 8.85 30.15 -0.89
C ARG A 350 7.86 29.45 0.02
N VAL A 351 8.10 28.17 0.23
CA VAL A 351 7.32 27.30 1.13
C VAL A 351 8.26 26.65 2.13
N ASN A 352 7.92 26.71 3.41
CA ASN A 352 8.62 26.01 4.47
C ASN A 352 7.75 24.83 4.95
N VAL A 353 8.24 23.61 4.69
CA VAL A 353 7.59 22.38 5.15
C VAL A 353 8.23 21.92 6.44
N THR A 354 7.42 21.79 7.47
CA THR A 354 7.91 21.50 8.83
C THR A 354 7.77 20.04 9.22
N MET A 355 6.86 19.36 8.54
CA MET A 355 6.69 17.92 8.65
C MET A 355 7.77 17.24 7.82
N GLY A 356 8.42 16.21 8.36
CA GLY A 356 9.35 15.43 7.57
C GLY A 356 8.64 14.67 6.44
N PHE A 357 9.36 14.44 5.34
CA PHE A 357 8.89 13.57 4.26
C PHE A 357 8.72 12.14 4.80
N PRO A 358 7.53 11.50 4.73
CA PRO A 358 7.35 10.15 5.20
C PRO A 358 8.18 9.17 4.36
N LEU A 359 9.17 8.52 4.97
CA LEU A 359 10.07 7.60 4.25
C LEU A 359 9.28 6.49 3.50
N ARG A 360 8.15 6.05 4.05
CA ARG A 360 7.27 5.03 3.43
C ARG A 360 6.73 5.41 2.05
N GLN A 361 6.73 6.70 1.69
CA GLN A 361 6.30 7.20 0.37
C GLN A 361 7.47 7.37 -0.61
N SER A 362 8.69 7.03 -0.20
CA SER A 362 9.88 7.15 -1.04
C SER A 362 10.14 5.91 -1.89
N LEU A 363 10.83 6.10 -3.01
CA LEU A 363 11.37 4.99 -3.81
C LEU A 363 12.35 4.13 -3.00
N ALA A 364 13.10 4.73 -2.08
CA ALA A 364 14.05 4.00 -1.25
C ALA A 364 13.34 2.99 -0.32
N TYR A 365 12.21 3.36 0.25
CA TYR A 365 11.41 2.45 1.07
C TYR A 365 10.84 1.30 0.23
N THR A 366 10.25 1.59 -0.95
CA THR A 366 9.71 0.54 -1.82
C THR A 366 10.79 -0.41 -2.29
N PHE A 367 12.01 0.07 -2.50
CA PHE A 367 13.15 -0.77 -2.83
C PHE A 367 13.50 -1.73 -1.69
N VAL A 368 13.59 -1.25 -0.46
CA VAL A 368 13.84 -2.10 0.72
C VAL A 368 12.72 -3.14 0.89
N GLU A 369 11.46 -2.76 0.72
CA GLU A 369 10.33 -3.71 0.74
C GLU A 369 10.51 -4.83 -0.28
N ARG A 370 10.89 -4.50 -1.53
CA ARG A 370 11.18 -5.50 -2.56
C ARG A 370 12.35 -6.40 -2.20
N LEU A 371 13.40 -5.86 -1.58
CA LEU A 371 14.53 -6.68 -1.11
C LEU A 371 14.10 -7.63 0.03
N VAL A 372 13.26 -7.19 0.93
CA VAL A 372 12.71 -8.02 2.01
C VAL A 372 11.84 -9.13 1.44
N GLU A 373 10.92 -8.83 0.49
CA GLU A 373 10.09 -9.83 -0.18
C GLU A 373 10.93 -10.85 -0.91
N LEU A 374 11.94 -10.40 -1.67
CA LEU A 374 12.88 -11.26 -2.39
C LEU A 374 13.56 -12.28 -1.44
N GLN A 375 14.04 -11.83 -0.28
CA GLN A 375 14.70 -12.70 0.70
C GLN A 375 13.72 -13.61 1.44
N ASN A 376 12.50 -13.18 1.71
CA ASN A 376 11.48 -14.01 2.37
C ASN A 376 10.97 -15.14 1.47
N HIS A 377 10.88 -14.93 0.16
CA HIS A 377 10.38 -15.94 -0.79
C HIS A 377 11.49 -16.78 -1.42
N ARG A 378 12.76 -16.60 -1.00
CA ARG A 378 13.86 -17.43 -1.51
C ARG A 378 13.66 -18.91 -1.19
N ARG A 379 14.07 -19.75 -2.12
CA ARG A 379 14.00 -21.21 -1.96
C ARG A 379 15.39 -21.82 -2.13
N ARG A 380 15.72 -22.79 -1.29
CA ARG A 380 16.95 -23.55 -1.43
C ARG A 380 16.76 -24.66 -2.45
N LYS A 381 17.65 -24.76 -3.46
CA LYS A 381 17.62 -25.80 -4.48
C LYS A 381 19.02 -26.45 -4.55
N GLY A 382 19.18 -27.64 -3.96
CA GLY A 382 20.49 -28.29 -3.83
C GLY A 382 21.48 -27.40 -3.06
N ASP A 383 22.66 -27.14 -3.64
CA ASP A 383 23.68 -26.23 -3.10
C ASP A 383 23.43 -24.75 -3.47
N GLY A 384 22.44 -24.45 -4.30
CA GLY A 384 22.09 -23.13 -4.78
C GLY A 384 20.85 -22.53 -4.12
N CYS A 385 20.51 -21.32 -4.56
CA CYS A 385 19.31 -20.61 -4.16
C CYS A 385 18.56 -20.12 -5.40
N THR A 386 17.24 -20.16 -5.34
CA THR A 386 16.34 -19.59 -6.35
C THR A 386 15.45 -18.52 -5.75
N PHE A 387 15.07 -17.55 -6.58
CA PHE A 387 14.13 -16.50 -6.24
C PHE A 387 12.87 -16.61 -7.07
N TYR A 388 11.77 -16.17 -6.50
CA TYR A 388 10.48 -16.17 -7.16
C TYR A 388 10.42 -15.10 -8.26
N HIS A 389 9.91 -15.46 -9.44
CA HIS A 389 9.97 -14.62 -10.64
C HIS A 389 9.33 -13.25 -10.47
N ALA A 390 8.19 -13.16 -9.74
CA ALA A 390 7.49 -11.87 -9.55
C ALA A 390 8.31 -10.90 -8.68
N ASP A 391 9.03 -11.39 -7.65
CA ASP A 391 9.93 -10.57 -6.84
C ASP A 391 11.13 -10.12 -7.67
N VAL A 392 11.69 -11.03 -8.49
CA VAL A 392 12.78 -10.71 -9.43
C VAL A 392 12.33 -9.63 -10.42
N ALA A 393 11.17 -9.80 -11.05
CA ALA A 393 10.60 -8.82 -11.98
C ALA A 393 10.38 -7.46 -11.29
N GLY A 394 9.84 -7.45 -10.06
CA GLY A 394 9.67 -6.25 -9.26
C GLY A 394 10.99 -5.52 -8.95
N ILE A 395 12.07 -6.24 -8.71
CA ILE A 395 13.41 -5.66 -8.52
C ILE A 395 13.98 -5.13 -9.84
N LEU A 396 13.91 -5.91 -10.93
CA LEU A 396 14.45 -5.51 -12.25
C LEU A 396 13.74 -4.27 -12.81
N ALA A 397 12.43 -4.13 -12.54
CA ALA A 397 11.64 -2.97 -12.94
C ALA A 397 11.80 -1.76 -12.00
N HIS A 398 12.37 -1.95 -10.81
CA HIS A 398 12.49 -0.85 -9.85
C HIS A 398 13.46 0.24 -10.36
N PRO A 399 13.12 1.55 -10.27
CA PRO A 399 13.93 2.64 -10.83
C PRO A 399 15.41 2.61 -10.40
N TYR A 400 15.70 2.27 -9.14
CA TYR A 400 17.08 2.14 -8.66
C TYR A 400 17.91 1.06 -9.37
N VAL A 401 17.28 0.11 -10.03
CA VAL A 401 17.96 -0.98 -10.75
C VAL A 401 17.82 -0.80 -12.26
N ALA A 402 16.63 -0.48 -12.73
CA ALA A 402 16.33 -0.33 -14.15
C ALA A 402 17.11 0.83 -14.79
N GLU A 403 17.29 1.95 -14.09
CA GLU A 403 18.02 3.10 -14.61
C GLU A 403 19.55 2.86 -14.70
N CYS A 404 20.08 1.90 -13.93
CA CYS A 404 21.51 1.58 -13.98
C CYS A 404 21.91 0.85 -15.28
N ASP A 405 21.05 -0.05 -15.78
CA ASP A 405 21.26 -0.79 -17.02
C ASP A 405 19.91 -1.25 -17.59
N ALA A 406 19.18 -0.33 -18.20
CA ALA A 406 17.84 -0.57 -18.72
C ALA A 406 17.79 -1.63 -19.82
N ALA A 407 18.86 -1.79 -20.61
CA ALA A 407 18.92 -2.79 -21.66
C ALA A 407 19.03 -4.21 -21.05
N LEU A 408 19.92 -4.39 -20.09
CA LEU A 408 20.12 -5.67 -19.42
C LEU A 408 18.88 -6.11 -18.63
N THR A 409 18.30 -5.21 -17.83
CA THR A 409 17.13 -5.53 -16.99
C THR A 409 15.92 -5.91 -17.83
N ARG A 410 15.69 -5.21 -18.95
CA ARG A 410 14.63 -5.54 -19.91
C ARG A 410 14.87 -6.91 -20.56
N THR A 411 16.08 -7.15 -21.08
CA THR A 411 16.41 -8.45 -21.69
C THR A 411 16.23 -9.59 -20.69
N MET A 412 16.66 -9.41 -19.44
CA MET A 412 16.47 -10.43 -18.40
C MET A 412 14.99 -10.69 -18.10
N HIS A 413 14.19 -9.64 -18.05
CA HIS A 413 12.73 -9.78 -17.87
C HIS A 413 12.09 -10.54 -19.04
N GLU A 414 12.41 -10.17 -20.29
CA GLU A 414 11.93 -10.86 -21.49
C GLU A 414 12.35 -12.34 -21.51
N GLU A 415 13.59 -12.67 -21.10
CA GLU A 415 14.06 -14.05 -21.00
C GLU A 415 13.31 -14.85 -19.91
N ILE A 416 13.03 -14.24 -18.74
CA ILE A 416 12.27 -14.87 -17.66
C ILE A 416 10.85 -15.21 -18.14
N VAL A 417 10.18 -14.27 -18.82
CA VAL A 417 8.83 -14.45 -19.34
C VAL A 417 8.81 -15.47 -20.46
N ARG A 418 9.68 -15.34 -21.47
CA ARG A 418 9.76 -16.25 -22.61
C ARG A 418 10.02 -17.70 -22.18
N ASP A 419 10.96 -17.88 -21.25
CA ASP A 419 11.36 -19.21 -20.76
C ASP A 419 10.47 -19.69 -19.61
N ARG A 420 9.42 -18.94 -19.24
CA ARG A 420 8.46 -19.21 -18.14
C ARG A 420 9.14 -19.66 -16.84
N ARG A 421 10.17 -18.93 -16.42
CA ARG A 421 10.96 -19.26 -15.23
C ARG A 421 10.24 -18.84 -13.96
N ILE A 422 9.46 -19.73 -13.35
CA ILE A 422 8.77 -19.47 -12.06
C ILE A 422 9.80 -19.30 -10.93
N SER A 423 10.85 -20.12 -10.91
CA SER A 423 11.98 -20.02 -9.97
C SER A 423 13.26 -19.69 -10.74
N VAL A 424 13.89 -18.58 -10.41
CA VAL A 424 15.07 -18.06 -11.12
C VAL A 424 16.33 -18.27 -10.28
N ASP A 425 17.35 -18.89 -10.83
CA ASP A 425 18.60 -19.19 -10.11
C ASP A 425 19.39 -17.92 -9.79
N ALA A 426 19.88 -17.79 -8.56
CA ALA A 426 20.70 -16.68 -8.11
C ALA A 426 21.97 -16.47 -8.97
N ALA A 427 22.61 -17.56 -9.40
CA ALA A 427 23.78 -17.52 -10.28
C ALA A 427 23.45 -16.94 -11.67
N TRP A 428 22.28 -17.27 -12.23
CA TRP A 428 21.81 -16.72 -13.51
C TRP A 428 21.48 -15.22 -13.41
N LEU A 429 20.96 -14.79 -12.24
CA LEU A 429 20.61 -13.38 -12.00
C LEU A 429 21.84 -12.46 -11.83
N GLY A 430 22.97 -13.00 -11.41
CA GLY A 430 24.20 -12.23 -11.14
C GLY A 430 24.96 -11.77 -12.39
N ARG A 431 24.28 -11.21 -13.40
CA ARG A 431 24.89 -10.79 -14.70
C ARG A 431 25.80 -9.58 -14.62
N ASN A 432 25.69 -8.75 -13.59
CA ASN A 432 26.61 -7.65 -13.28
C ASN A 432 26.84 -7.57 -11.77
N GLU A 433 27.82 -6.75 -11.33
CA GLU A 433 28.19 -6.63 -9.92
C GLU A 433 27.06 -6.15 -9.01
N LEU A 434 26.20 -5.26 -9.49
CA LEU A 434 25.02 -4.80 -8.74
C LEU A 434 24.01 -5.91 -8.56
N LEU A 435 23.60 -6.57 -9.64
CA LEU A 435 22.64 -7.67 -9.61
C LEU A 435 23.16 -8.84 -8.78
N LYS A 436 24.47 -9.15 -8.86
CA LYS A 436 25.07 -10.18 -8.03
C LYS A 436 24.90 -9.91 -6.53
N ARG A 437 25.07 -8.64 -6.09
CA ARG A 437 24.83 -8.24 -4.70
C ARG A 437 23.35 -8.36 -4.33
N ILE A 438 22.47 -7.85 -5.19
CA ILE A 438 21.01 -7.88 -4.97
C ILE A 438 20.49 -9.31 -4.82
N PHE A 439 20.95 -10.23 -5.66
CA PHE A 439 20.50 -11.62 -5.64
C PHE A 439 21.41 -12.57 -4.81
N THR A 440 22.18 -12.00 -3.87
CA THR A 440 22.89 -12.78 -2.86
C THR A 440 21.91 -13.24 -1.77
N PRO A 441 21.79 -14.56 -1.47
CA PRO A 441 20.89 -15.03 -0.42
C PRO A 441 21.44 -14.69 0.98
N ALA A 442 20.55 -14.31 1.90
CA ALA A 442 20.85 -14.05 3.30
C ALA A 442 19.88 -14.85 4.19
N ALA A 443 20.39 -15.69 5.07
CA ALA A 443 19.59 -16.66 5.83
C ALA A 443 19.29 -16.23 7.27
N THR A 444 20.25 -15.57 7.91
CA THR A 444 20.13 -15.08 9.29
C THR A 444 19.83 -13.59 9.32
N TRP A 445 19.33 -13.10 10.44
CA TRP A 445 19.03 -11.68 10.60
C TRP A 445 20.30 -10.81 10.48
N ARG A 446 21.47 -11.32 10.90
CA ARG A 446 22.76 -10.62 10.74
C ARG A 446 23.18 -10.55 9.29
N GLU A 447 23.09 -11.66 8.57
CA GLU A 447 23.34 -11.67 7.13
C GLU A 447 22.37 -10.75 6.38
N LEU A 448 21.08 -10.67 6.78
CA LEU A 448 20.12 -9.74 6.20
C LEU A 448 20.49 -8.28 6.46
N SER A 449 20.96 -7.95 7.66
CA SER A 449 21.48 -6.60 7.95
C SER A 449 22.67 -6.23 7.08
N ASP A 450 23.65 -7.13 6.95
CA ASP A 450 24.83 -6.94 6.11
C ASP A 450 24.46 -6.82 4.63
N TYR A 451 23.55 -7.68 4.16
CA TYR A 451 23.00 -7.66 2.81
C TYR A 451 22.30 -6.32 2.50
N MET A 452 21.42 -5.85 3.40
CA MET A 452 20.73 -4.57 3.21
C MET A 452 21.72 -3.41 3.11
N LEU A 453 22.73 -3.38 3.99
CA LEU A 453 23.76 -2.33 3.97
C LEU A 453 24.62 -2.38 2.71
N ASP A 454 25.02 -3.58 2.26
CA ASP A 454 25.83 -3.73 1.05
C ASP A 454 25.05 -3.34 -0.21
N VAL A 455 23.81 -3.80 -0.35
CA VAL A 455 22.96 -3.47 -1.50
C VAL A 455 22.63 -1.98 -1.53
N VAL A 456 22.18 -1.40 -0.41
CA VAL A 456 21.86 0.04 -0.32
C VAL A 456 23.10 0.88 -0.65
N ALA A 457 24.29 0.52 -0.15
CA ALA A 457 25.52 1.21 -0.46
C ALA A 457 25.93 1.05 -1.94
N ALA A 458 25.74 -0.12 -2.54
CA ALA A 458 26.02 -0.36 -3.95
C ALA A 458 25.10 0.45 -4.87
N VAL A 459 23.81 0.52 -4.53
CA VAL A 459 22.81 1.32 -5.25
C VAL A 459 23.11 2.82 -5.10
N ALA A 460 23.44 3.30 -3.90
CA ALA A 460 23.75 4.71 -3.65
C ALA A 460 24.98 5.23 -4.43
N ARG A 461 25.86 4.34 -4.87
CA ARG A 461 27.05 4.68 -5.67
C ARG A 461 26.78 4.77 -7.18
N GLN A 462 25.57 4.42 -7.62
CA GLN A 462 25.23 4.48 -9.05
C GLN A 462 25.06 5.93 -9.52
N PRO A 463 25.41 6.23 -10.78
CA PRO A 463 25.31 7.58 -11.33
C PRO A 463 23.85 7.87 -11.78
N TYR A 464 22.99 8.29 -10.85
CA TYR A 464 21.65 8.73 -11.16
C TYR A 464 21.65 10.08 -11.89
N GLN A 465 20.70 10.25 -12.80
CA GLN A 465 20.49 11.50 -13.55
C GLN A 465 19.15 12.12 -13.14
N GLY A 466 19.04 13.45 -13.26
CA GLY A 466 17.83 14.19 -12.92
C GLY A 466 17.97 15.01 -11.64
N ASP A 467 16.99 15.86 -11.40
CA ASP A 467 16.95 16.81 -10.28
C ASP A 467 16.80 16.11 -8.91
N ASP A 468 16.28 14.89 -8.90
CA ASP A 468 16.04 14.08 -7.72
C ASP A 468 17.19 13.13 -7.34
N ALA A 469 18.26 13.11 -8.15
CA ALA A 469 19.40 12.19 -7.93
C ALA A 469 20.01 12.33 -6.52
N ARG A 470 20.19 13.56 -6.05
CA ARG A 470 20.74 13.83 -4.69
C ARG A 470 19.78 13.32 -3.61
N GLN A 471 18.49 13.57 -3.75
CA GLN A 471 17.46 13.15 -2.80
C GLN A 471 17.37 11.64 -2.71
N ARG A 472 17.47 10.93 -3.85
CA ARG A 472 17.48 9.45 -3.88
C ARG A 472 18.63 8.87 -3.06
N VAL A 473 19.84 9.43 -3.19
CA VAL A 473 21.02 8.99 -2.43
C VAL A 473 20.88 9.32 -0.94
N GLU A 474 20.32 10.47 -0.59
CA GLU A 474 20.08 10.87 0.79
C GLU A 474 19.10 9.93 1.49
N PHE A 475 18.01 9.55 0.83
CA PHE A 475 17.04 8.58 1.38
C PHE A 475 17.66 7.21 1.62
N LEU A 476 18.53 6.75 0.72
CA LEU A 476 19.29 5.51 0.92
C LEU A 476 20.27 5.61 2.10
N ALA A 477 20.92 6.77 2.29
CA ALA A 477 21.82 7.00 3.43
C ALA A 477 21.07 6.96 4.77
N VAL A 478 19.86 7.55 4.83
CA VAL A 478 18.99 7.48 6.02
C VAL A 478 18.60 6.03 6.31
N ILE A 479 18.23 5.24 5.30
CA ILE A 479 17.94 3.82 5.48
C ILE A 479 19.15 3.07 6.04
N ALA A 480 20.34 3.28 5.46
CA ALA A 480 21.56 2.63 5.94
C ALA A 480 21.87 2.98 7.39
N GLU A 481 21.67 4.24 7.79
CA GLU A 481 21.82 4.68 9.18
C GLU A 481 20.85 3.93 10.12
N GLN A 482 19.58 3.82 9.72
CA GLN A 482 18.57 3.17 10.55
C GLN A 482 18.76 1.66 10.63
N VAL A 483 19.13 1.00 9.54
CA VAL A 483 19.51 -0.44 9.56
C VAL A 483 20.69 -0.66 10.51
N THR A 484 21.70 0.23 10.47
CA THR A 484 22.88 0.17 11.35
C THR A 484 22.47 0.37 12.83
N LYS A 485 21.62 1.34 13.13
CA LYS A 485 21.10 1.56 14.49
C LYS A 485 20.33 0.35 15.01
N LEU A 486 19.41 -0.17 14.21
CA LEU A 486 18.63 -1.35 14.58
C LEU A 486 19.55 -2.56 14.86
N ARG A 487 20.51 -2.81 13.96
CA ARG A 487 21.49 -3.88 14.12
C ARG A 487 22.28 -3.74 15.43
N ASN A 488 22.87 -2.56 15.67
CA ASN A 488 23.66 -2.30 16.86
C ASN A 488 22.82 -2.50 18.16
N SER A 489 21.59 -2.00 18.16
CA SER A 489 20.68 -2.19 19.31
C SER A 489 20.34 -3.66 19.57
N LEU A 490 20.17 -4.45 18.52
CA LEU A 490 19.89 -5.90 18.61
C LEU A 490 21.14 -6.69 19.03
N ASP A 491 22.32 -6.36 18.51
CA ASP A 491 23.59 -7.00 18.88
C ASP A 491 23.95 -6.75 20.35
N GLU A 492 23.77 -5.51 20.86
CA GLU A 492 23.98 -5.18 22.28
C GLU A 492 23.04 -5.96 23.20
N CYS A 493 21.92 -6.39 22.70
CA CYS A 493 20.89 -7.05 23.50
C CYS A 493 21.02 -8.57 23.56
N ASP A 494 21.88 -9.19 22.77
CA ASP A 494 22.14 -10.64 22.69
C ASP A 494 20.83 -11.47 22.57
N ILE A 495 19.95 -11.06 21.65
CA ILE A 495 18.72 -11.79 21.33
C ILE A 495 18.89 -12.53 20.02
N ASP A 496 18.57 -13.81 20.04
CA ASP A 496 18.45 -14.61 18.82
C ASP A 496 17.10 -14.37 18.17
N LEU A 497 17.12 -13.87 16.91
CA LEU A 497 15.96 -13.53 16.11
C LEU A 497 15.90 -14.39 14.85
N THR A 498 14.68 -14.75 14.46
CA THR A 498 14.49 -15.29 13.10
C THR A 498 14.58 -14.17 12.06
N ALA A 499 14.86 -14.52 10.82
CA ALA A 499 14.93 -13.57 9.71
C ALA A 499 13.59 -12.83 9.51
N GLU A 500 12.45 -13.52 9.67
CA GLU A 500 11.11 -12.97 9.54
C GLU A 500 10.83 -11.90 10.60
N VAL A 501 11.24 -12.17 11.85
CA VAL A 501 11.08 -11.20 12.95
C VAL A 501 11.90 -9.96 12.69
N TYR A 502 13.16 -10.12 12.27
CA TYR A 502 14.01 -8.99 11.91
C TYR A 502 13.43 -8.13 10.78
N THR A 503 12.93 -8.77 9.72
CA THR A 503 12.32 -8.03 8.59
C THR A 503 11.04 -7.30 9.01
N SER A 504 10.23 -7.89 9.89
CA SER A 504 9.04 -7.23 10.47
C SER A 504 9.41 -6.01 11.32
N LEU A 505 10.44 -6.12 12.16
CA LEU A 505 10.97 -5.01 12.96
C LEU A 505 11.51 -3.89 12.08
N LEU A 506 12.30 -4.23 11.06
CA LEU A 506 12.88 -3.28 10.12
C LEU A 506 11.77 -2.51 9.38
N ARG A 507 10.78 -3.20 8.84
CA ARG A 507 9.61 -2.59 8.19
C ARG A 507 8.93 -1.58 9.09
N ARG A 508 8.58 -1.99 10.30
CA ARG A 508 7.89 -1.13 11.28
C ARG A 508 8.73 0.09 11.64
N HIS A 509 10.02 -0.10 11.83
CA HIS A 509 10.93 1.00 12.16
C HIS A 509 10.99 2.02 11.01
N LEU A 510 11.17 1.55 9.77
CA LEU A 510 11.25 2.41 8.59
C LEU A 510 9.91 3.10 8.25
N GLN A 511 8.76 2.46 8.51
CA GLN A 511 7.42 3.04 8.25
C GLN A 511 7.13 4.30 9.05
N THR A 512 7.68 4.41 10.24
CA THR A 512 7.45 5.55 11.16
C THR A 512 8.41 6.71 10.91
N LEU A 513 9.45 6.49 10.10
CA LEU A 513 10.48 7.49 9.87
C LEU A 513 10.03 8.62 8.97
N ARG A 514 10.52 9.80 9.30
CA ARG A 514 10.33 11.04 8.54
C ARG A 514 11.68 11.69 8.30
N ILE A 515 11.92 12.10 7.09
CA ILE A 515 13.14 12.80 6.67
C ILE A 515 12.83 14.30 6.70
N PRO A 516 13.53 15.09 7.52
CA PRO A 516 13.27 16.53 7.61
C PRO A 516 13.59 17.20 6.26
N PHE A 517 12.77 18.16 5.85
CA PHE A 517 13.09 19.03 4.74
C PHE A 517 14.15 20.07 5.18
N GLU A 518 15.10 20.35 4.32
CA GLU A 518 16.00 21.50 4.49
C GLU A 518 15.26 22.77 4.06
N GLY A 519 15.27 23.81 4.90
CA GLY A 519 14.64 25.09 4.60
C GLY A 519 14.87 26.14 5.69
N GLU A 520 14.60 27.41 5.36
CA GLU A 520 14.64 28.53 6.31
C GLU A 520 13.32 28.61 7.08
N PRO A 521 13.29 28.28 8.38
CA PRO A 521 12.04 28.13 9.15
C PRO A 521 11.19 29.40 9.25
N LEU A 522 11.79 30.57 9.04
CA LEU A 522 11.16 31.88 9.19
C LEU A 522 10.76 32.51 7.85
N GLU A 523 10.95 31.80 6.73
CA GLU A 523 10.62 32.31 5.39
C GLU A 523 9.49 31.51 4.73
N GLY A 524 8.68 32.19 3.92
CA GLY A 524 7.63 31.58 3.10
C GLY A 524 6.41 31.09 3.87
N ILE A 525 5.48 30.52 3.11
CA ILE A 525 4.26 29.91 3.63
C ILE A 525 4.64 28.70 4.49
N GLN A 526 4.00 28.56 5.65
CA GLN A 526 4.28 27.48 6.60
C GLN A 526 3.33 26.30 6.35
N ILE A 527 3.83 25.16 5.87
CA ILE A 527 3.07 23.90 5.78
C ILE A 527 3.48 23.02 6.96
N MET A 528 2.51 22.67 7.81
CA MET A 528 2.80 22.01 9.07
C MET A 528 1.67 21.09 9.55
N GLY A 529 1.98 20.14 10.41
CA GLY A 529 0.97 19.41 11.18
C GLY A 529 0.42 20.23 12.33
N ILE A 530 -0.68 19.78 12.92
CA ILE A 530 -1.34 20.50 14.02
C ILE A 530 -0.43 20.67 15.25
N LEU A 531 0.41 19.67 15.56
CA LEU A 531 1.30 19.71 16.73
C LEU A 531 2.43 20.73 16.57
N GLU A 532 2.86 21.00 15.36
CA GLU A 532 3.90 21.97 15.05
C GLU A 532 3.40 23.44 15.16
N THR A 533 2.08 23.63 15.16
CA THR A 533 1.48 24.97 15.30
C THR A 533 1.57 25.54 16.73
N ARG A 534 1.98 24.76 17.71
CA ARG A 534 2.05 25.18 19.12
C ARG A 534 2.84 26.46 19.32
N ASN A 535 2.24 27.41 20.00
CA ASN A 535 2.77 28.75 20.27
C ASN A 535 3.01 29.63 19.03
N LEU A 536 2.63 29.22 17.83
CA LEU A 536 2.78 30.02 16.62
C LEU A 536 1.44 30.62 16.22
N ASP A 537 1.47 31.89 15.80
CA ASP A 537 0.30 32.63 15.38
C ASP A 537 0.40 33.00 13.91
N PHE A 538 -0.73 32.89 13.22
CA PHE A 538 -0.84 33.14 11.79
C PHE A 538 -2.01 34.06 11.51
N GLU A 539 -1.86 34.90 10.49
CA GLU A 539 -2.94 35.77 10.01
C GLU A 539 -3.94 34.97 9.16
N ASN A 540 -3.41 34.09 8.30
CA ASN A 540 -4.21 33.23 7.45
C ASN A 540 -3.96 31.77 7.81
N VAL A 541 -5.02 31.03 8.13
CA VAL A 541 -4.96 29.61 8.50
C VAL A 541 -5.84 28.81 7.55
N ILE A 542 -5.26 27.82 6.91
CA ILE A 542 -5.95 26.86 6.05
C ILE A 542 -5.71 25.47 6.64
N ILE A 543 -6.77 24.80 7.08
CA ILE A 543 -6.66 23.47 7.71
C ILE A 543 -7.29 22.44 6.77
N LEU A 544 -6.54 21.38 6.41
CA LEU A 544 -7.00 20.29 5.56
C LEU A 544 -7.32 19.04 6.37
N SER A 545 -8.20 18.21 5.85
CA SER A 545 -8.69 16.97 6.47
C SER A 545 -9.36 17.17 7.82
N MET A 546 -10.12 18.24 7.96
CA MET A 546 -10.94 18.51 9.15
C MET A 546 -12.16 17.57 9.24
N ASN A 547 -11.90 16.27 9.11
CA ASN A 547 -12.86 15.20 9.37
C ASN A 547 -12.76 14.74 10.82
N ASP A 548 -13.86 14.33 11.45
CA ASP A 548 -13.89 13.92 12.86
C ASP A 548 -13.00 12.69 13.13
N ASP A 549 -12.88 11.81 12.13
CA ASP A 549 -11.99 10.64 12.17
C ASP A 549 -10.50 11.00 12.25
N ASN A 550 -10.10 12.16 11.71
CA ASN A 550 -8.71 12.63 11.69
C ASN A 550 -8.42 13.63 12.80
N PHE A 551 -9.40 14.52 13.10
CA PHE A 551 -9.22 15.61 14.05
C PHE A 551 -10.51 15.92 14.81
N PRO A 552 -10.60 15.60 16.11
CA PRO A 552 -9.52 15.12 16.99
C PRO A 552 -9.05 13.70 16.74
N GLY A 553 -9.83 12.86 16.01
CA GLY A 553 -9.53 11.44 15.84
C GLY A 553 -9.71 10.61 17.12
N ASN A 554 -9.63 9.30 17.00
CA ASN A 554 -9.79 8.39 18.14
C ASN A 554 -8.51 7.55 18.33
N HIS A 555 -7.37 8.20 18.55
CA HIS A 555 -6.07 7.54 18.62
C HIS A 555 -5.77 6.84 19.95
N MET A 556 -6.52 7.16 21.04
CA MET A 556 -6.22 6.63 22.39
C MET A 556 -6.86 5.27 22.70
N ALA A 557 -7.92 4.87 22.02
CA ALA A 557 -8.69 3.68 22.39
C ALA A 557 -7.97 2.34 22.13
N GLN A 558 -6.87 2.32 21.40
CA GLN A 558 -6.19 1.08 20.99
C GLN A 558 -4.77 0.88 21.56
N ALA A 559 -4.23 1.80 22.33
CA ALA A 559 -2.80 1.83 22.65
C ALA A 559 -2.44 1.60 24.14
N SER A 560 -3.33 1.07 24.97
CA SER A 560 -3.04 0.89 26.39
C SER A 560 -3.56 -0.43 26.95
N PHE A 561 -2.76 -1.05 27.84
CA PHE A 561 -3.15 -2.22 28.63
C PHE A 561 -4.03 -1.85 29.83
N ILE A 562 -3.98 -0.57 30.26
CA ILE A 562 -4.73 -0.07 31.43
C ILE A 562 -6.15 0.28 30.98
N PRO A 563 -7.18 -0.43 31.48
CA PRO A 563 -8.58 -0.17 31.12
C PRO A 563 -9.03 1.25 31.48
N TYR A 564 -9.98 1.78 30.72
CA TYR A 564 -10.51 3.14 30.89
C TYR A 564 -10.93 3.47 32.33
N ASN A 565 -11.68 2.58 32.97
CA ASN A 565 -12.16 2.82 34.34
C ASN A 565 -11.02 2.97 35.34
N LEU A 566 -9.94 2.22 35.17
CA LEU A 566 -8.75 2.35 36.01
C LEU A 566 -7.99 3.63 35.66
N ARG A 567 -7.86 3.99 34.39
CA ARG A 567 -7.28 5.27 33.98
C ARG A 567 -8.01 6.44 34.64
N ALA A 568 -9.33 6.48 34.52
CA ALA A 568 -10.16 7.51 35.12
C ALA A 568 -10.06 7.56 36.65
N ALA A 569 -9.96 6.40 37.29
CA ALA A 569 -9.85 6.29 38.74
C ALA A 569 -8.50 6.77 39.31
N TYR A 570 -7.42 6.61 38.56
CA TYR A 570 -6.06 7.00 38.92
C TYR A 570 -5.63 8.33 38.27
N GLU A 571 -6.57 9.08 37.65
CA GLU A 571 -6.30 10.36 37.01
C GLU A 571 -5.22 10.26 35.90
N LEU A 572 -5.11 9.08 35.28
CA LEU A 572 -4.30 8.88 34.07
C LEU A 572 -5.00 9.50 32.85
N PRO A 573 -4.26 9.86 31.79
CA PRO A 573 -4.87 10.38 30.58
C PRO A 573 -5.97 9.48 30.01
N THR A 574 -7.14 10.05 29.82
CA THR A 574 -8.33 9.42 29.23
C THR A 574 -8.62 10.00 27.83
N PRO A 575 -9.56 9.45 27.07
CA PRO A 575 -9.98 10.06 25.79
C PRO A 575 -10.42 11.51 25.94
N GLU A 576 -11.10 11.88 27.03
CA GLU A 576 -11.53 13.27 27.31
C GLU A 576 -10.33 14.23 27.48
N HIS A 577 -9.24 13.74 28.07
CA HIS A 577 -8.00 14.52 28.15
C HIS A 577 -7.39 14.75 26.76
N HIS A 578 -7.46 13.74 25.90
CA HIS A 578 -7.02 13.85 24.50
C HIS A 578 -7.86 14.89 23.75
N GLU A 579 -9.19 14.79 23.86
CA GLU A 579 -10.11 15.77 23.26
C GLU A 579 -9.82 17.19 23.74
N GLY A 580 -9.62 17.39 25.04
CA GLY A 580 -9.27 18.70 25.59
C GLY A 580 -7.93 19.25 25.08
N VAL A 581 -6.92 18.40 24.85
CA VAL A 581 -5.65 18.80 24.23
C VAL A 581 -5.84 19.24 22.78
N TYR A 582 -6.60 18.48 21.98
CA TYR A 582 -6.83 18.80 20.57
C TYR A 582 -7.77 19.99 20.39
N ALA A 583 -8.78 20.14 21.26
CA ALA A 583 -9.61 21.33 21.30
C ALA A 583 -8.76 22.60 21.59
N TYR A 584 -7.86 22.52 22.56
CA TYR A 584 -6.93 23.61 22.81
C TYR A 584 -6.05 23.94 21.61
N TYR A 585 -5.49 22.95 20.91
CA TYR A 585 -4.66 23.21 19.72
C TYR A 585 -5.46 23.91 18.63
N PHE A 586 -6.70 23.50 18.42
CA PHE A 586 -7.59 24.09 17.44
C PHE A 586 -7.93 25.55 17.79
N TYR A 587 -8.53 25.79 18.96
CA TYR A 587 -8.95 27.13 19.35
C TYR A 587 -7.76 28.08 19.51
N ARG A 588 -6.66 27.60 20.03
CA ARG A 588 -5.42 28.37 20.14
C ARG A 588 -4.86 28.77 18.76
N LEU A 589 -4.92 27.91 17.78
CA LEU A 589 -4.44 28.17 16.41
C LEU A 589 -5.26 29.30 15.75
N ILE A 590 -6.57 29.29 15.92
CA ILE A 590 -7.47 30.22 15.25
C ILE A 590 -7.71 31.52 16.05
N GLN A 591 -7.37 31.58 17.35
CA GLN A 591 -7.74 32.72 18.21
C GLN A 591 -7.21 34.06 17.69
N ARG A 592 -6.03 34.12 17.07
CA ARG A 592 -5.42 35.32 16.51
C ARG A 592 -5.50 35.42 14.99
N ALA A 593 -6.08 34.43 14.31
CA ALA A 593 -6.21 34.43 12.86
C ALA A 593 -7.31 35.43 12.41
N LYS A 594 -7.11 36.03 11.23
CA LYS A 594 -8.11 36.87 10.55
C LYS A 594 -8.94 36.03 9.57
N THR A 595 -8.28 35.15 8.84
CA THR A 595 -8.96 34.24 7.90
C THR A 595 -8.70 32.79 8.29
N VAL A 596 -9.77 32.00 8.36
CA VAL A 596 -9.72 30.57 8.71
C VAL A 596 -10.51 29.78 7.68
N HIS A 597 -9.84 28.89 6.96
CA HIS A 597 -10.48 27.97 6.04
C HIS A 597 -10.30 26.54 6.58
N MET A 598 -11.41 25.85 6.77
CA MET A 598 -11.46 24.47 7.26
C MET A 598 -11.98 23.56 6.16
N LEU A 599 -11.11 22.73 5.60
CA LEU A 599 -11.44 21.85 4.49
C LEU A 599 -11.58 20.42 5.01
N TYR A 600 -12.64 19.71 4.60
CA TYR A 600 -12.85 18.31 4.92
C TYR A 600 -13.31 17.52 3.70
N CYS A 601 -13.10 16.21 3.72
CA CYS A 601 -13.59 15.31 2.68
C CYS A 601 -15.02 14.91 3.00
N SER A 602 -15.98 15.22 2.11
CA SER A 602 -17.39 14.86 2.28
C SER A 602 -17.74 13.46 1.76
N HIS A 603 -16.78 12.78 1.12
CA HIS A 603 -16.98 11.43 0.61
C HIS A 603 -16.70 10.39 1.70
N ALA A 604 -17.66 9.50 1.93
CA ALA A 604 -17.49 8.37 2.82
C ALA A 604 -16.82 7.20 2.07
N ASP A 605 -15.84 6.57 2.70
CA ASP A 605 -15.17 5.35 2.23
C ASP A 605 -15.01 4.36 3.40
N ASP A 606 -14.33 3.23 3.17
CA ASP A 606 -14.11 2.21 4.22
C ASP A 606 -13.29 2.72 5.42
N LYS A 607 -12.66 3.90 5.33
CA LYS A 607 -11.77 4.47 6.34
C LYS A 607 -12.30 5.77 6.94
N SER A 608 -13.23 6.44 6.30
CA SER A 608 -13.78 7.73 6.72
C SER A 608 -15.28 7.81 6.53
N THR A 609 -15.98 8.33 7.54
CA THR A 609 -17.42 8.58 7.48
C THR A 609 -17.80 9.75 6.58
N GLY A 610 -16.84 10.58 6.17
CA GLY A 610 -17.07 11.83 5.44
C GLY A 610 -17.66 12.96 6.29
N GLU A 611 -17.74 12.77 7.61
CA GLU A 611 -18.27 13.79 8.52
C GLU A 611 -17.24 14.86 8.83
N PRO A 612 -17.67 16.15 8.88
CA PRO A 612 -16.78 17.24 9.33
C PRO A 612 -16.45 17.09 10.81
N SER A 613 -15.29 17.60 11.20
CA SER A 613 -14.86 17.64 12.59
C SER A 613 -15.86 18.34 13.48
N ARG A 614 -16.06 17.84 14.71
CA ARG A 614 -16.92 18.44 15.74
C ARG A 614 -16.59 19.92 16.01
N TYR A 615 -15.34 20.33 15.83
CA TYR A 615 -14.93 21.72 16.02
C TYR A 615 -15.52 22.68 14.98
N ILE A 616 -15.85 22.20 13.77
CA ILE A 616 -16.58 22.99 12.78
C ILE A 616 -18.01 23.25 13.28
N TYR A 617 -18.66 22.25 13.86
CA TYR A 617 -19.98 22.40 14.45
C TYR A 617 -19.97 23.31 15.69
N GLN A 618 -18.97 23.17 16.57
CA GLN A 618 -18.83 24.06 17.73
C GLN A 618 -18.67 25.53 17.30
N LEU A 619 -17.85 25.80 16.27
CA LEU A 619 -17.75 27.15 15.75
C LEU A 619 -19.05 27.66 15.14
N ASP A 620 -19.78 26.84 14.42
CA ASP A 620 -21.03 27.23 13.74
C ASP A 620 -22.16 27.53 14.74
N TYR A 621 -22.29 26.69 15.80
CA TYR A 621 -23.43 26.74 16.72
C TYR A 621 -23.15 27.48 18.05
N GLU A 622 -21.92 27.48 18.54
CA GLU A 622 -21.59 27.94 19.89
C GLU A 622 -20.81 29.25 19.92
N SER A 623 -20.01 29.52 18.87
CA SER A 623 -19.09 30.68 18.91
C SER A 623 -19.72 32.03 18.62
N GLY A 624 -20.87 32.07 17.95
CA GLY A 624 -21.50 33.29 17.43
C GLY A 624 -20.80 33.86 16.19
N PHE A 625 -19.82 33.19 15.60
CA PHE A 625 -19.23 33.56 14.31
C PHE A 625 -20.14 33.16 13.16
N ASP A 626 -20.13 33.93 12.07
CA ASP A 626 -20.74 33.56 10.80
C ASP A 626 -19.78 32.60 10.04
N VAL A 627 -20.10 31.30 10.05
CA VAL A 627 -19.31 30.27 9.36
C VAL A 627 -19.88 30.06 7.96
N ARG A 628 -19.20 30.65 6.96
CA ARG A 628 -19.57 30.44 5.55
C ARG A 628 -19.32 29.03 5.11
N LYS A 629 -20.36 28.33 4.62
CA LYS A 629 -20.25 26.94 4.09
C LYS A 629 -20.11 26.98 2.57
N VAL A 630 -19.14 26.22 2.06
CA VAL A 630 -18.83 26.09 0.63
C VAL A 630 -18.74 24.61 0.30
N GLU A 631 -19.38 24.20 -0.79
CA GLU A 631 -19.24 22.85 -1.35
C GLU A 631 -18.44 22.92 -2.65
N VAL A 632 -17.45 22.04 -2.78
CA VAL A 632 -16.57 21.99 -3.95
C VAL A 632 -16.68 20.63 -4.60
N GLY A 633 -17.27 20.62 -5.79
CA GLY A 633 -17.41 19.47 -6.65
C GLY A 633 -16.33 19.41 -7.73
N VAL A 634 -16.36 18.33 -8.50
CA VAL A 634 -15.56 18.16 -9.72
C VAL A 634 -16.52 18.01 -10.89
N ASP A 635 -16.38 18.88 -11.89
CA ASP A 635 -17.05 18.67 -13.17
C ASP A 635 -16.33 17.51 -13.91
N VAL A 636 -17.01 16.37 -13.94
CA VAL A 636 -16.55 15.24 -14.78
C VAL A 636 -17.04 15.50 -16.19
N ASN A 637 -16.17 16.05 -17.00
CA ASN A 637 -16.45 16.18 -18.42
C ASN A 637 -16.31 14.78 -19.04
N LEU A 638 -17.42 14.04 -19.10
CA LEU A 638 -17.49 12.80 -19.85
C LEU A 638 -17.45 13.19 -21.33
N ALA A 639 -16.24 13.30 -21.88
CA ALA A 639 -16.11 13.35 -23.31
C ALA A 639 -16.75 12.08 -23.88
N GLU A 640 -17.74 12.21 -24.76
CA GLU A 640 -18.22 11.10 -25.55
C GLU A 640 -17.01 10.51 -26.29
N THR A 641 -16.62 9.30 -25.92
CA THR A 641 -15.55 8.59 -26.62
C THR A 641 -16.10 8.26 -28.01
N ALA A 642 -15.56 8.91 -29.03
CA ALA A 642 -15.84 8.53 -30.39
C ALA A 642 -15.50 7.05 -30.60
N PRO A 643 -16.34 6.26 -31.29
CA PRO A 643 -16.02 4.88 -31.60
C PRO A 643 -14.67 4.80 -32.31
N ILE A 644 -13.85 3.84 -31.92
CA ILE A 644 -12.54 3.64 -32.55
C ILE A 644 -12.78 3.01 -33.93
N GLU A 645 -12.44 3.75 -34.95
CA GLU A 645 -12.45 3.28 -36.34
C GLU A 645 -11.06 3.43 -36.96
N VAL A 646 -10.59 2.39 -37.62
CA VAL A 646 -9.31 2.41 -38.32
C VAL A 646 -9.58 2.29 -39.82
N PRO A 647 -9.33 3.36 -40.62
CA PRO A 647 -9.51 3.31 -42.04
C PRO A 647 -8.49 2.36 -42.67
N LYS A 648 -8.89 1.71 -43.77
CA LYS A 648 -8.00 0.89 -44.60
C LYS A 648 -7.22 1.77 -45.58
N ASP A 649 -6.32 2.59 -45.02
CA ASP A 649 -5.41 3.44 -45.77
C ASP A 649 -4.31 2.61 -46.48
N GLU A 650 -3.46 3.28 -47.28
CA GLU A 650 -2.38 2.64 -48.02
C GLU A 650 -1.45 1.82 -47.12
N GLY A 651 -1.12 2.32 -45.92
CA GLY A 651 -0.26 1.64 -44.94
C GLY A 651 -0.89 0.35 -44.39
N VAL A 652 -2.19 0.37 -44.13
CA VAL A 652 -2.97 -0.81 -43.68
C VAL A 652 -3.10 -1.80 -44.83
N MET A 653 -3.39 -1.33 -46.03
CA MET A 653 -3.52 -2.20 -47.20
C MET A 653 -2.22 -2.91 -47.57
N VAL A 654 -1.07 -2.25 -47.53
CA VAL A 654 0.25 -2.89 -47.71
C VAL A 654 0.45 -4.05 -46.73
N ARG A 655 0.03 -3.88 -45.46
CA ARG A 655 0.12 -4.95 -44.46
C ARG A 655 -0.87 -6.08 -44.71
N LEU A 656 -2.05 -5.81 -45.24
CA LEU A 656 -3.05 -6.80 -45.61
C LEU A 656 -2.62 -7.60 -46.84
N GLU A 657 -2.01 -6.96 -47.85
CA GLU A 657 -1.58 -7.60 -49.12
C GLU A 657 -0.59 -8.74 -48.87
N ARG A 658 0.14 -8.77 -47.76
CA ARG A 658 1.03 -9.90 -47.42
C ARG A 658 0.33 -11.26 -47.39
N PHE A 659 -0.98 -11.31 -47.07
CA PHE A 659 -1.73 -12.57 -47.00
C PHE A 659 -2.15 -13.08 -48.41
N VAL A 660 -2.12 -12.24 -49.42
CA VAL A 660 -2.46 -12.56 -50.81
C VAL A 660 -1.27 -12.48 -51.75
N ASP A 661 -0.13 -11.90 -51.32
CA ASP A 661 1.09 -11.83 -52.13
C ASP A 661 1.75 -13.21 -52.21
N ALA A 662 1.92 -13.71 -53.47
CA ALA A 662 2.51 -15.03 -53.73
C ALA A 662 3.91 -15.20 -53.15
N GLN A 663 4.70 -14.12 -52.99
CA GLN A 663 6.07 -14.14 -52.50
C GLN A 663 6.15 -14.03 -50.97
N SER A 664 5.08 -13.62 -50.28
CA SER A 664 5.05 -13.47 -48.85
C SER A 664 4.86 -14.84 -48.14
N PRO A 665 5.55 -15.14 -47.06
CA PRO A 665 5.30 -16.33 -46.26
C PRO A 665 4.06 -16.23 -45.37
N ALA A 666 3.42 -15.07 -45.29
CA ALA A 666 2.27 -14.85 -44.43
C ALA A 666 1.04 -15.64 -44.87
N THR A 667 0.37 -16.27 -43.91
CA THR A 667 -0.88 -17.03 -44.12
C THR A 667 -1.96 -16.54 -43.15
N LEU A 668 -3.22 -16.73 -43.53
CA LEU A 668 -4.36 -16.45 -42.67
C LEU A 668 -4.83 -17.73 -41.99
N SER A 669 -4.71 -17.80 -40.71
CA SER A 669 -5.20 -18.97 -39.96
C SER A 669 -6.73 -18.95 -39.80
N PRO A 670 -7.40 -20.09 -39.65
CA PRO A 670 -8.82 -20.16 -39.30
C PRO A 670 -9.21 -19.32 -38.09
N THR A 671 -8.38 -19.33 -37.06
CA THR A 671 -8.57 -18.52 -35.83
C THR A 671 -8.45 -17.02 -36.11
N ALA A 672 -7.51 -16.59 -36.96
CA ALA A 672 -7.36 -15.18 -37.33
C ALA A 672 -8.54 -14.71 -38.22
N PHE A 673 -9.00 -15.55 -39.13
CA PHE A 673 -10.19 -15.27 -39.95
C PHE A 673 -11.45 -15.13 -39.07
N PHE A 674 -11.67 -16.06 -38.12
CA PHE A 674 -12.79 -15.93 -37.17
C PHE A 674 -12.70 -14.63 -36.36
N ARG A 675 -11.49 -14.23 -35.94
CA ARG A 675 -11.30 -12.97 -35.21
C ARG A 675 -11.78 -11.76 -36.05
N TYR A 676 -11.59 -11.79 -37.38
CA TYR A 676 -12.15 -10.79 -38.27
C TYR A 676 -13.69 -10.82 -38.28
N VAL A 677 -14.28 -12.00 -38.44
CA VAL A 677 -15.73 -12.18 -38.47
C VAL A 677 -16.37 -11.73 -37.13
N ALA A 678 -15.72 -12.01 -35.99
CA ALA A 678 -16.24 -11.67 -34.67
C ALA A 678 -16.10 -10.18 -34.33
N CYS A 679 -14.98 -9.55 -34.73
CA CYS A 679 -14.69 -8.13 -34.49
C CYS A 679 -13.55 -7.68 -35.43
N PRO A 680 -13.85 -6.95 -36.51
CA PRO A 680 -12.86 -6.44 -37.45
C PRO A 680 -11.75 -5.63 -36.78
N LEU A 681 -12.08 -4.80 -35.76
CA LEU A 681 -11.12 -3.99 -35.06
C LEU A 681 -10.12 -4.86 -34.23
N ARG A 682 -10.60 -5.93 -33.61
CA ARG A 682 -9.74 -6.89 -32.87
C ARG A 682 -8.79 -7.62 -33.82
N PHE A 683 -9.26 -7.96 -35.03
CA PHE A 683 -8.42 -8.53 -36.08
C PHE A 683 -7.33 -7.54 -36.51
N TYR A 684 -7.68 -6.27 -36.70
CA TYR A 684 -6.70 -5.24 -37.02
C TYR A 684 -5.60 -5.17 -35.99
N PHE A 685 -5.96 -4.95 -34.72
CA PHE A 685 -4.94 -4.81 -33.66
C PHE A 685 -4.04 -6.05 -33.53
N HIS A 686 -4.62 -7.23 -33.50
CA HIS A 686 -3.86 -8.46 -33.31
C HIS A 686 -3.10 -8.89 -34.58
N SER A 687 -3.80 -8.93 -35.76
CA SER A 687 -3.23 -9.58 -36.95
C SER A 687 -2.52 -8.60 -37.85
N ILE A 688 -2.90 -7.30 -37.89
CA ILE A 688 -2.33 -6.29 -38.77
C ILE A 688 -1.32 -5.42 -38.02
N ALA A 689 -1.73 -4.82 -36.92
CA ALA A 689 -0.87 -4.00 -36.07
C ALA A 689 0.10 -4.81 -35.20
N ARG A 690 -0.19 -6.10 -34.96
CA ARG A 690 0.57 -7.02 -34.11
C ARG A 690 0.73 -6.50 -32.69
N LEU A 691 -0.35 -5.93 -32.14
CA LEU A 691 -0.43 -5.57 -30.75
C LEU A 691 -0.78 -6.84 -29.97
N GLU A 692 0.14 -7.25 -29.15
CA GLU A 692 -0.02 -8.38 -28.22
C GLU A 692 0.03 -7.83 -26.81
N ALA A 693 -0.74 -8.40 -25.89
CA ALA A 693 -0.56 -8.14 -24.47
C ALA A 693 0.77 -8.74 -24.04
N ASP A 694 1.41 -8.10 -23.07
CA ASP A 694 2.62 -8.67 -22.47
C ASP A 694 2.29 -10.06 -21.90
N ASP A 695 3.11 -11.04 -22.23
CA ASP A 695 2.97 -12.39 -21.68
C ASP A 695 3.19 -12.35 -20.16
N GLU A 696 2.23 -12.84 -19.40
CA GLU A 696 2.37 -13.03 -17.94
C GLU A 696 2.68 -14.50 -17.65
N ILE A 697 3.55 -14.73 -16.67
CA ILE A 697 3.83 -16.09 -16.20
C ILE A 697 2.66 -16.52 -15.33
N SER A 698 1.84 -17.45 -15.83
CA SER A 698 0.80 -18.09 -15.02
C SER A 698 1.41 -19.19 -14.15
N GLU A 699 1.20 -19.11 -12.85
CA GLU A 699 1.64 -20.13 -11.89
C GLU A 699 0.72 -21.35 -11.85
N GLU A 700 -0.49 -21.18 -12.35
CA GLU A 700 -1.47 -22.25 -12.47
C GLU A 700 -1.58 -22.67 -13.94
N VAL A 701 -1.93 -23.93 -14.15
CA VAL A 701 -2.27 -24.41 -15.48
C VAL A 701 -3.55 -23.72 -15.95
N ASP A 702 -3.41 -22.69 -16.76
CA ASP A 702 -4.52 -21.97 -17.35
C ASP A 702 -5.23 -22.79 -18.43
N ALA A 703 -6.33 -22.30 -18.95
CA ALA A 703 -7.11 -23.02 -19.96
C ALA A 703 -6.34 -23.27 -21.27
N PRO A 704 -5.51 -22.33 -21.80
CA PRO A 704 -4.63 -22.59 -22.93
C PRO A 704 -3.59 -23.67 -22.66
N MET A 705 -2.89 -23.61 -21.54
CA MET A 705 -1.87 -24.60 -21.16
C MET A 705 -2.48 -25.98 -20.93
N PHE A 706 -3.67 -26.05 -20.32
CA PHE A 706 -4.43 -27.31 -20.19
C PHE A 706 -4.72 -27.93 -21.57
N GLY A 707 -5.11 -27.10 -22.54
CA GLY A 707 -5.28 -27.52 -23.94
C GLY A 707 -3.99 -28.07 -24.53
N THR A 708 -2.87 -27.37 -24.38
CA THR A 708 -1.55 -27.80 -24.88
C THR A 708 -1.12 -29.16 -24.30
N ILE A 709 -1.28 -29.35 -22.98
CA ILE A 709 -0.99 -30.65 -22.32
C ILE A 709 -1.87 -31.76 -22.89
N LEU A 710 -3.17 -31.51 -23.10
CA LEU A 710 -4.09 -32.49 -23.65
C LEU A 710 -3.69 -32.89 -25.09
N HIS A 711 -3.45 -31.91 -25.97
CA HIS A 711 -3.06 -32.14 -27.37
C HIS A 711 -1.74 -32.91 -27.46
N ALA A 712 -0.72 -32.54 -26.66
CA ALA A 712 0.55 -33.27 -26.63
C ALA A 712 0.39 -34.72 -26.15
N ALA A 713 -0.44 -34.97 -25.13
CA ALA A 713 -0.72 -36.33 -24.67
C ALA A 713 -1.49 -37.15 -25.73
N VAL A 714 -2.50 -36.57 -26.39
CA VAL A 714 -3.23 -37.21 -27.50
C VAL A 714 -2.28 -37.55 -28.64
N GLN A 715 -1.46 -36.59 -29.09
CA GLN A 715 -0.48 -36.79 -30.16
C GLN A 715 0.45 -37.98 -29.83
N THR A 716 1.00 -38.07 -28.62
CA THR A 716 1.87 -39.14 -28.18
C THR A 716 1.19 -40.52 -28.21
N LEU A 717 -0.07 -40.59 -27.76
CA LEU A 717 -0.83 -41.84 -27.72
C LEU A 717 -1.26 -42.29 -29.12
N TYR A 718 -1.81 -41.36 -29.92
CA TYR A 718 -2.33 -41.70 -31.24
C TYR A 718 -1.24 -41.89 -32.31
N ALA A 719 -0.03 -41.38 -32.09
CA ALA A 719 1.14 -41.70 -32.91
C ALA A 719 1.46 -43.20 -32.97
N ARG A 720 1.09 -43.95 -31.91
CA ARG A 720 1.34 -45.39 -31.81
C ARG A 720 0.41 -46.23 -32.68
N ILE A 721 -0.75 -45.72 -32.99
CA ILE A 721 -1.77 -46.36 -33.86
C ILE A 721 -1.85 -45.72 -35.25
N ALA A 722 -0.90 -44.83 -35.60
CA ALA A 722 -0.86 -44.18 -36.89
C ALA A 722 -0.74 -45.22 -38.02
N GLY A 723 -1.68 -45.17 -38.98
CA GLY A 723 -1.77 -46.12 -40.11
C GLY A 723 -2.39 -47.49 -39.74
N GLU A 724 -2.74 -47.75 -38.51
CA GLU A 724 -3.44 -48.99 -38.10
C GLU A 724 -4.93 -48.84 -38.48
N ALA A 725 -5.43 -49.77 -39.26
CA ALA A 725 -6.86 -49.88 -39.58
C ALA A 725 -7.59 -50.52 -38.39
N HIS A 726 -8.73 -49.97 -37.99
CA HIS A 726 -9.54 -50.43 -36.88
C HIS A 726 -8.78 -50.56 -35.55
N PRO A 727 -8.21 -49.43 -35.01
CA PRO A 727 -7.31 -49.46 -33.84
C PRO A 727 -8.00 -49.74 -32.51
N GLY A 728 -9.27 -50.16 -32.50
CA GLY A 728 -10.08 -50.33 -31.31
C GLY A 728 -9.50 -51.27 -30.24
N GLU A 729 -8.87 -52.40 -30.63
CA GLU A 729 -8.24 -53.31 -29.71
C GLU A 729 -6.98 -52.71 -29.09
N THR A 730 -6.16 -52.05 -29.87
CA THR A 730 -4.94 -51.36 -29.41
C THR A 730 -5.29 -50.25 -28.42
N LEU A 731 -6.30 -49.43 -28.72
CA LEU A 731 -6.80 -48.41 -27.81
C LEU A 731 -7.31 -48.98 -26.47
N ARG A 732 -8.07 -50.10 -26.51
CA ARG A 732 -8.50 -50.81 -25.27
C ARG A 732 -7.33 -51.36 -24.47
N ALA A 733 -6.27 -51.84 -25.12
CA ALA A 733 -5.07 -52.28 -24.44
C ALA A 733 -4.34 -51.12 -23.76
N MET A 734 -4.14 -49.97 -24.46
CA MET A 734 -3.52 -48.76 -23.89
C MET A 734 -4.29 -48.16 -22.72
N ILE A 735 -5.63 -48.25 -22.74
CA ILE A 735 -6.49 -47.81 -21.60
C ILE A 735 -6.17 -48.64 -20.33
N ARG A 736 -5.91 -49.93 -20.48
CA ARG A 736 -5.65 -50.83 -19.35
C ARG A 736 -4.24 -50.78 -18.81
N THR A 737 -3.30 -50.32 -19.60
CA THR A 737 -1.89 -50.15 -19.23
C THR A 737 -1.63 -48.80 -18.54
N GLY A 738 -0.41 -48.57 -18.09
CA GLY A 738 0.03 -47.26 -17.55
C GLY A 738 0.32 -46.20 -18.61
N GLU A 739 0.19 -46.50 -19.90
CA GLU A 739 0.65 -45.68 -21.02
C GLU A 739 0.00 -44.32 -21.08
N VAL A 740 -1.31 -44.24 -20.77
CA VAL A 740 -2.03 -42.93 -20.73
C VAL A 740 -1.46 -42.01 -19.66
N ALA A 741 -1.15 -42.55 -18.48
CA ALA A 741 -0.57 -41.76 -17.41
C ALA A 741 0.84 -41.24 -17.78
N GLN A 742 1.65 -42.14 -18.38
CA GLN A 742 3.01 -41.80 -18.84
C GLN A 742 2.99 -40.72 -19.94
N ALA A 743 2.06 -40.80 -20.90
CA ALA A 743 1.92 -39.78 -21.93
C ALA A 743 1.51 -38.43 -21.37
N VAL A 744 0.60 -38.40 -20.37
CA VAL A 744 0.18 -37.15 -19.71
C VAL A 744 1.32 -36.56 -18.86
N GLU A 745 2.06 -37.40 -18.14
CA GLU A 745 3.23 -36.97 -17.37
C GLU A 745 4.32 -36.37 -18.30
N ALA A 746 4.62 -37.03 -19.41
CA ALA A 746 5.56 -36.51 -20.40
C ALA A 746 5.11 -35.17 -20.97
N ALA A 747 3.81 -35.03 -21.30
CA ALA A 747 3.24 -33.78 -21.80
C ALA A 747 3.32 -32.64 -20.76
N ILE A 748 3.07 -32.90 -19.48
CA ILE A 748 3.23 -31.96 -18.39
C ILE A 748 4.69 -31.54 -18.23
N ASN A 749 5.60 -32.52 -18.18
CA ASN A 749 7.03 -32.28 -17.97
C ASN A 749 7.62 -31.43 -19.11
N GLU A 750 7.23 -31.71 -20.35
CA GLU A 750 7.75 -31.00 -21.53
C GLU A 750 7.15 -29.61 -21.71
N ASN A 751 5.83 -29.47 -21.56
CA ASN A 751 5.15 -28.22 -21.92
C ASN A 751 4.95 -27.26 -20.75
N TYR A 752 4.85 -27.75 -19.50
CA TYR A 752 4.61 -26.90 -18.33
C TYR A 752 5.85 -26.78 -17.46
N LEU A 753 6.44 -27.88 -17.01
CA LEU A 753 7.62 -27.84 -16.14
C LEU A 753 8.92 -27.56 -16.89
N GLN A 754 8.94 -27.78 -18.21
CA GLN A 754 10.13 -27.67 -19.07
C GLN A 754 11.33 -28.49 -18.54
N ASP A 755 11.04 -29.57 -17.80
CA ASP A 755 11.99 -30.48 -17.23
C ASP A 755 11.58 -31.93 -17.53
N LYS A 756 12.23 -32.55 -18.52
CA LYS A 756 11.95 -33.94 -18.92
C LYS A 756 12.22 -34.98 -17.84
N HIS A 757 12.94 -34.60 -16.76
CA HIS A 757 13.31 -35.51 -15.67
C HIS A 757 12.46 -35.24 -14.40
N ALA A 758 11.49 -34.34 -14.46
CA ALA A 758 10.59 -34.09 -13.35
C ALA A 758 9.81 -35.34 -12.96
N THR A 759 9.62 -35.52 -11.66
CA THR A 759 8.94 -36.69 -11.07
C THR A 759 7.62 -36.23 -10.41
N ALA A 760 6.81 -37.17 -9.96
CA ALA A 760 5.56 -36.85 -9.26
C ALA A 760 5.74 -36.01 -7.97
N GLU A 761 6.96 -36.02 -7.40
CA GLU A 761 7.30 -35.19 -6.22
C GLU A 761 7.43 -33.71 -6.57
N ASP A 762 7.70 -33.39 -7.84
CA ASP A 762 7.81 -32.02 -8.34
C ASP A 762 6.43 -31.41 -8.66
N TYR A 763 5.36 -32.19 -8.58
CA TYR A 763 4.01 -31.75 -8.90
C TYR A 763 3.33 -31.07 -7.71
N SER A 764 2.90 -29.83 -7.87
CA SER A 764 2.05 -29.10 -6.89
C SER A 764 0.64 -29.68 -6.84
N GLY A 765 -0.14 -29.33 -5.81
CA GLY A 765 -1.52 -29.83 -5.64
C GLY A 765 -2.43 -29.58 -6.86
N ASN A 766 -2.37 -28.41 -7.49
CA ASN A 766 -3.14 -28.09 -8.69
C ASN A 766 -2.68 -28.90 -9.91
N LEU A 767 -1.38 -29.11 -10.06
CA LEU A 767 -0.83 -29.88 -11.17
C LEU A 767 -1.21 -31.37 -11.10
N LEU A 768 -1.30 -31.94 -9.89
CA LEU A 768 -1.83 -33.28 -9.66
C LEU A 768 -3.29 -33.38 -10.11
N LEU A 769 -4.13 -32.41 -9.81
CA LEU A 769 -5.53 -32.34 -10.26
C LEU A 769 -5.61 -32.28 -11.79
N VAL A 770 -4.79 -31.43 -12.43
CA VAL A 770 -4.73 -31.31 -13.88
C VAL A 770 -4.37 -32.66 -14.52
N LYS A 771 -3.32 -33.30 -14.01
CA LYS A 771 -2.92 -34.66 -14.45
C LYS A 771 -4.08 -35.65 -14.38
N ASP A 772 -4.74 -35.75 -13.23
CA ASP A 772 -5.84 -36.68 -13.04
C ASP A 772 -7.05 -36.39 -13.94
N ILE A 773 -7.36 -35.07 -14.17
CA ILE A 773 -8.44 -34.67 -15.07
C ILE A 773 -8.12 -35.05 -16.52
N VAL A 774 -6.90 -34.79 -17.01
CA VAL A 774 -6.49 -35.14 -18.38
C VAL A 774 -6.52 -36.66 -18.57
N ILE A 775 -5.97 -37.42 -17.63
CA ILE A 775 -6.04 -38.89 -17.64
C ILE A 775 -7.50 -39.38 -17.71
N ARG A 776 -8.39 -38.78 -16.89
CA ARG A 776 -9.80 -39.12 -16.87
C ARG A 776 -10.49 -38.82 -18.21
N TYR A 777 -10.17 -37.70 -18.84
CA TYR A 777 -10.74 -37.35 -20.15
C TYR A 777 -10.30 -38.32 -21.23
N LEU A 778 -9.04 -38.72 -21.23
CA LEU A 778 -8.50 -39.70 -22.20
C LEU A 778 -9.02 -41.10 -21.94
N ARG A 779 -8.91 -41.63 -20.73
CA ARG A 779 -9.31 -42.99 -20.37
C ARG A 779 -10.83 -43.21 -20.31
N GLY A 780 -11.59 -42.19 -19.94
CA GLY A 780 -13.04 -42.29 -19.73
C GLY A 780 -13.86 -41.70 -20.87
N GLY A 781 -13.27 -40.94 -21.78
CA GLY A 781 -13.93 -40.20 -22.86
C GLY A 781 -13.37 -40.53 -24.24
N VAL A 782 -12.23 -39.90 -24.60
CA VAL A 782 -11.70 -39.91 -25.99
C VAL A 782 -11.40 -41.31 -26.48
N MET A 783 -10.53 -42.07 -25.78
CA MET A 783 -10.09 -43.40 -26.24
C MET A 783 -11.21 -44.45 -26.21
N PRO A 784 -12.11 -44.52 -25.21
CA PRO A 784 -13.24 -45.43 -25.26
C PRO A 784 -14.22 -45.13 -26.39
N TYR A 785 -14.44 -43.81 -26.69
CA TYR A 785 -15.29 -43.42 -27.79
C TYR A 785 -14.72 -43.92 -29.10
N ASP A 786 -13.43 -43.65 -29.40
CA ASP A 786 -12.78 -44.11 -30.61
C ASP A 786 -12.66 -45.64 -30.72
N ALA A 787 -12.44 -46.31 -29.57
CA ALA A 787 -12.40 -47.78 -29.54
C ALA A 787 -13.79 -48.42 -29.79
N ALA A 788 -14.88 -47.71 -29.56
CA ALA A 788 -16.22 -48.15 -29.88
C ALA A 788 -16.64 -47.85 -31.34
N HIS A 789 -15.99 -46.85 -31.99
CA HIS A 789 -16.26 -46.37 -33.34
C HIS A 789 -15.00 -46.48 -34.20
N ASP A 790 -14.40 -47.66 -34.24
CA ASP A 790 -13.05 -47.92 -34.75
C ASP A 790 -12.93 -48.09 -36.29
N ALA A 791 -13.98 -47.69 -37.01
CA ALA A 791 -13.99 -47.71 -38.49
C ALA A 791 -13.15 -46.59 -39.11
N PHE A 792 -11.89 -46.47 -38.66
CA PHE A 792 -10.96 -45.46 -39.14
C PHE A 792 -9.49 -45.90 -39.03
N ALA A 793 -8.61 -45.22 -39.74
CA ALA A 793 -7.16 -45.24 -39.55
C ALA A 793 -6.62 -43.81 -39.43
N VAL A 794 -5.76 -43.55 -38.40
CA VAL A 794 -5.13 -42.23 -38.23
C VAL A 794 -4.15 -41.96 -39.36
N SER A 795 -4.40 -40.93 -40.17
CA SER A 795 -3.56 -40.58 -41.33
C SER A 795 -2.72 -39.32 -41.13
N GLY A 796 -3.05 -38.48 -40.11
CA GLY A 796 -2.28 -37.27 -39.76
C GLY A 796 -2.51 -36.87 -38.31
N LEU A 797 -1.45 -36.37 -37.64
CA LEU A 797 -1.49 -35.81 -36.29
C LEU A 797 -0.73 -34.50 -36.29
N GLU A 798 -1.32 -33.43 -35.71
CA GLU A 798 -0.75 -32.06 -35.75
C GLU A 798 -0.23 -31.73 -37.17
N GLU A 799 -1.07 -32.04 -38.17
CA GLU A 799 -0.65 -31.96 -39.57
C GLU A 799 -0.89 -30.55 -40.13
N PRO A 800 0.14 -29.89 -40.72
CA PRO A 800 -0.03 -28.61 -41.38
C PRO A 800 -0.89 -28.75 -42.63
N VAL A 801 -1.98 -28.02 -42.68
CA VAL A 801 -2.91 -27.97 -43.82
C VAL A 801 -2.93 -26.56 -44.39
N ALA A 802 -2.78 -26.46 -45.72
CA ALA A 802 -2.80 -25.16 -46.38
C ALA A 802 -3.56 -25.28 -47.70
N TYR A 803 -4.27 -24.19 -48.08
CA TYR A 803 -4.96 -24.10 -49.37
C TYR A 803 -5.05 -22.66 -49.83
N PRO A 804 -4.67 -22.32 -51.07
CA PRO A 804 -4.87 -20.99 -51.67
C PRO A 804 -6.31 -20.84 -52.16
N PHE A 805 -7.08 -19.95 -51.48
CA PHE A 805 -8.51 -19.71 -51.80
C PHE A 805 -8.70 -18.48 -52.66
N ARG A 806 -9.34 -18.63 -53.85
CA ARG A 806 -9.55 -17.54 -54.82
C ARG A 806 -10.84 -16.76 -54.56
N PHE A 807 -10.73 -15.45 -54.57
CA PHE A 807 -11.84 -14.52 -54.44
C PHE A 807 -11.59 -13.23 -55.24
N ARG A 808 -12.62 -12.41 -55.40
CA ARG A 808 -12.51 -11.13 -56.11
C ARG A 808 -12.83 -9.97 -55.17
N ALA A 809 -11.94 -8.97 -55.13
CA ALA A 809 -12.15 -7.76 -54.33
C ALA A 809 -11.56 -6.54 -55.06
N GLY A 810 -12.24 -5.39 -55.03
CA GLY A 810 -11.79 -4.15 -55.68
C GLY A 810 -11.48 -4.31 -57.16
N GLY A 811 -12.20 -5.20 -57.87
CA GLY A 811 -11.98 -5.47 -59.30
C GLY A 811 -10.77 -6.36 -59.61
N ARG A 812 -10.01 -6.83 -58.62
CA ARG A 812 -8.84 -7.71 -58.74
C ARG A 812 -9.20 -9.14 -58.36
N ASP A 813 -8.63 -10.11 -59.03
CA ASP A 813 -8.66 -11.51 -58.62
C ASP A 813 -7.51 -11.74 -57.63
N LEU A 814 -7.83 -12.16 -56.42
CA LEU A 814 -6.88 -12.36 -55.31
C LEU A 814 -6.91 -13.81 -54.86
N GLU A 815 -5.81 -14.24 -54.25
CA GLU A 815 -5.66 -15.59 -53.74
C GLU A 815 -5.22 -15.55 -52.25
N MET A 816 -6.14 -15.85 -51.33
CA MET A 816 -5.87 -15.89 -49.89
C MET A 816 -5.18 -17.20 -49.50
N LYS A 817 -4.05 -17.09 -48.83
CA LYS A 817 -3.33 -18.27 -48.36
C LYS A 817 -3.87 -18.64 -46.96
N PHE A 818 -4.81 -19.58 -46.93
CA PHE A 818 -5.21 -20.19 -45.67
C PHE A 818 -4.21 -21.25 -45.25
N ALA A 819 -3.82 -21.27 -43.95
CA ALA A 819 -3.03 -22.35 -43.37
C ALA A 819 -3.31 -22.49 -41.88
N GLY A 820 -3.18 -23.71 -41.40
CA GLY A 820 -3.33 -24.05 -40.00
C GLY A 820 -2.81 -25.45 -39.70
N ILE A 821 -2.92 -25.89 -38.51
CA ILE A 821 -2.54 -27.25 -38.06
C ILE A 821 -3.81 -27.96 -37.63
N ALA A 822 -4.08 -29.12 -38.26
CA ALA A 822 -5.19 -29.99 -37.88
C ALA A 822 -4.74 -30.96 -36.80
N ASP A 823 -5.45 -31.02 -35.66
CA ASP A 823 -5.07 -31.84 -34.53
C ASP A 823 -4.96 -33.32 -34.90
N ARG A 824 -5.96 -33.86 -35.62
CA ARG A 824 -5.97 -35.23 -36.10
C ARG A 824 -6.78 -35.32 -37.42
N ILE A 825 -6.25 -36.14 -38.31
CA ILE A 825 -6.91 -36.51 -39.59
C ILE A 825 -7.01 -38.03 -39.62
N ASP A 826 -8.22 -38.56 -39.82
CA ASP A 826 -8.49 -39.96 -39.96
C ASP A 826 -8.92 -40.26 -41.40
N THR A 827 -8.59 -41.45 -41.90
CA THR A 827 -9.17 -42.00 -43.12
C THR A 827 -10.26 -43.00 -42.72
N LEU A 828 -11.46 -42.80 -43.18
CA LEU A 828 -12.60 -43.68 -42.93
C LEU A 828 -12.65 -44.85 -43.91
N ASP A 829 -13.41 -45.93 -43.59
CA ASP A 829 -13.48 -47.15 -44.40
C ASP A 829 -14.01 -46.91 -45.84
N ASP A 830 -14.81 -45.85 -46.05
CA ASP A 830 -15.33 -45.46 -47.36
C ASP A 830 -14.39 -44.53 -48.15
N GLY A 831 -13.19 -44.28 -47.63
CA GLY A 831 -12.17 -43.46 -48.24
C GLY A 831 -12.36 -41.94 -48.02
N ALA A 832 -13.36 -41.51 -47.29
CA ALA A 832 -13.51 -40.12 -46.85
C ALA A 832 -12.51 -39.79 -45.70
N LEU A 833 -12.21 -38.52 -45.53
CA LEU A 833 -11.42 -38.09 -44.38
C LEU A 833 -12.33 -37.58 -43.25
N ARG A 834 -11.86 -37.73 -42.03
CA ARG A 834 -12.44 -37.06 -40.87
C ARG A 834 -11.40 -36.14 -40.24
N VAL A 835 -11.71 -34.85 -40.10
CA VAL A 835 -10.87 -33.92 -39.37
C VAL A 835 -11.43 -33.76 -37.95
N VAL A 836 -10.59 -34.07 -36.98
CA VAL A 836 -10.94 -34.01 -35.55
C VAL A 836 -10.21 -32.82 -34.91
N ASP A 837 -10.95 -32.01 -34.18
CA ASP A 837 -10.42 -30.89 -33.37
C ASP A 837 -10.84 -31.04 -31.91
N TYR A 838 -9.86 -31.06 -30.99
CA TYR A 838 -10.08 -31.31 -29.55
C TYR A 838 -10.35 -30.02 -28.81
N LYS A 839 -11.44 -30.00 -28.05
CA LYS A 839 -11.85 -28.82 -27.26
C LYS A 839 -12.11 -29.18 -25.79
N THR A 840 -11.53 -28.38 -24.90
CA THR A 840 -11.65 -28.50 -23.43
C THR A 840 -12.81 -27.70 -22.86
N GLY A 841 -13.39 -26.78 -23.65
CA GLY A 841 -14.49 -25.91 -23.26
C GLY A 841 -15.86 -26.58 -23.17
N ALA A 842 -16.90 -25.77 -22.96
CA ALA A 842 -18.28 -26.23 -22.96
C ALA A 842 -18.71 -26.65 -24.40
N PRO A 843 -19.43 -27.77 -24.56
CA PRO A 843 -19.82 -28.29 -25.86
C PRO A 843 -20.78 -27.35 -26.58
N HIS A 844 -20.53 -27.16 -27.88
CA HIS A 844 -21.44 -26.49 -28.78
C HIS A 844 -21.23 -27.05 -30.18
N LEU A 845 -22.13 -27.94 -30.60
CA LEU A 845 -22.09 -28.64 -31.86
C LEU A 845 -23.20 -28.20 -32.81
N GLU A 846 -24.18 -27.48 -32.28
CA GLU A 846 -25.36 -27.00 -32.98
C GLU A 846 -25.12 -25.62 -33.60
N PHE A 847 -25.60 -25.41 -34.82
CA PHE A 847 -25.69 -24.10 -35.44
C PHE A 847 -26.98 -23.98 -36.26
N ASP A 848 -27.51 -22.74 -36.36
CA ASP A 848 -28.82 -22.54 -36.99
C ASP A 848 -28.80 -22.70 -38.52
N CYS A 849 -27.75 -22.19 -39.16
CA CYS A 849 -27.49 -22.27 -40.59
C CYS A 849 -26.04 -21.86 -40.88
N VAL A 850 -25.55 -22.11 -42.08
CA VAL A 850 -24.16 -21.74 -42.49
C VAL A 850 -23.92 -20.23 -42.40
N GLU A 851 -24.96 -19.42 -42.69
CA GLU A 851 -24.91 -17.96 -42.57
C GLU A 851 -24.57 -17.49 -41.15
N SER A 852 -25.11 -18.17 -40.12
CA SER A 852 -24.88 -17.81 -38.72
C SER A 852 -23.42 -17.87 -38.33
N LEU A 853 -22.58 -18.62 -39.02
CA LEU A 853 -21.13 -18.73 -38.80
C LEU A 853 -20.37 -17.44 -39.22
N PHE A 854 -20.98 -16.62 -40.08
CA PHE A 854 -20.36 -15.41 -40.63
C PHE A 854 -20.98 -14.09 -40.18
N THR A 855 -21.95 -14.11 -39.24
CA THR A 855 -22.69 -12.90 -38.83
C THR A 855 -22.07 -12.09 -37.69
N GLY A 856 -20.95 -12.49 -37.14
CA GLY A 856 -20.22 -11.75 -36.09
C GLY A 856 -20.94 -11.60 -34.73
N THR A 857 -22.26 -11.69 -34.68
CA THR A 857 -23.10 -11.58 -33.46
C THR A 857 -23.08 -12.86 -32.64
N GLY A 858 -22.43 -13.88 -33.14
CA GLY A 858 -22.34 -15.20 -32.52
C GLY A 858 -21.36 -15.21 -31.39
N LYS A 859 -21.84 -15.69 -30.28
CA LYS A 859 -21.05 -16.07 -29.11
C LYS A 859 -19.82 -16.87 -29.55
N GLN A 860 -18.69 -16.73 -28.84
CA GLN A 860 -17.43 -17.47 -29.04
C GLN A 860 -17.53 -18.97 -29.39
N ARG A 861 -18.72 -19.55 -29.20
CA ARG A 861 -19.02 -20.98 -29.43
C ARG A 861 -19.07 -21.40 -30.93
N LEU A 862 -19.43 -20.49 -31.88
CA LEU A 862 -19.48 -20.78 -33.32
C LEU A 862 -18.08 -20.79 -33.95
N SER A 863 -17.07 -20.22 -33.28
CA SER A 863 -15.69 -20.19 -33.74
C SER A 863 -15.12 -21.57 -34.03
N ASN A 864 -15.40 -22.54 -33.16
CA ASN A 864 -14.89 -23.89 -33.31
C ASN A 864 -15.48 -24.60 -34.52
N ILE A 865 -16.80 -24.36 -34.77
CA ILE A 865 -17.48 -24.92 -35.98
C ILE A 865 -16.89 -24.31 -37.24
N LEU A 866 -16.76 -22.99 -37.29
CA LEU A 866 -16.16 -22.30 -38.46
C LEU A 866 -14.72 -22.74 -38.70
N GLN A 867 -13.92 -22.88 -37.63
CA GLN A 867 -12.54 -23.39 -37.70
C GLN A 867 -12.49 -24.79 -38.30
N THR A 868 -13.32 -25.73 -37.82
CA THR A 868 -13.33 -27.12 -38.29
C THR A 868 -13.83 -27.21 -39.76
N LEU A 869 -14.82 -26.38 -40.14
CA LEU A 869 -15.26 -26.31 -41.53
C LEU A 869 -14.21 -25.72 -42.46
N LEU A 870 -13.40 -24.74 -42.02
CA LEU A 870 -12.25 -24.25 -42.77
C LEU A 870 -11.18 -25.34 -42.99
N TYR A 871 -10.88 -26.13 -41.95
CA TYR A 871 -9.99 -27.29 -42.13
C TYR A 871 -10.58 -28.33 -43.11
N ALA A 872 -11.88 -28.62 -42.98
CA ALA A 872 -12.56 -29.52 -43.92
C ALA A 872 -12.53 -29.02 -45.37
N MET A 873 -12.73 -27.70 -45.58
CA MET A 873 -12.55 -27.05 -46.90
C MET A 873 -11.14 -27.25 -47.46
N MET A 874 -10.11 -26.92 -46.66
CA MET A 874 -8.72 -27.02 -47.09
C MET A 874 -8.36 -28.45 -47.46
N LEU A 875 -8.75 -29.43 -46.64
CA LEU A 875 -8.52 -30.86 -46.90
C LEU A 875 -9.28 -31.36 -48.16
N HIS A 876 -10.58 -31.00 -48.25
CA HIS A 876 -11.40 -31.36 -49.43
C HIS A 876 -10.77 -30.83 -50.73
N ARG A 877 -10.34 -29.56 -50.74
CA ARG A 877 -9.76 -28.90 -51.91
C ARG A 877 -8.34 -29.39 -52.23
N SER A 878 -7.53 -29.74 -51.22
CA SER A 878 -6.15 -30.20 -51.42
C SER A 878 -6.07 -31.70 -51.78
N ARG A 879 -6.95 -32.53 -51.19
CA ARG A 879 -6.88 -34.01 -51.36
C ARG A 879 -7.98 -34.57 -52.29
N GLY A 880 -8.97 -33.81 -52.65
CA GLY A 880 -10.02 -34.19 -53.63
C GLY A 880 -11.02 -35.23 -53.09
N CYS A 881 -11.05 -35.49 -51.81
CA CYS A 881 -11.95 -36.43 -51.12
C CYS A 881 -12.95 -35.71 -50.24
N ASP A 882 -14.05 -36.35 -49.87
CA ASP A 882 -15.01 -35.76 -48.92
C ASP A 882 -14.47 -35.78 -47.49
N VAL A 883 -14.87 -34.80 -46.69
CA VAL A 883 -14.35 -34.61 -45.35
C VAL A 883 -15.48 -34.49 -44.34
N GLU A 884 -15.43 -35.27 -43.25
CA GLU A 884 -16.33 -35.18 -42.11
C GLU A 884 -15.69 -34.29 -41.04
N PRO A 885 -16.28 -33.13 -40.71
CA PRO A 885 -15.81 -32.27 -39.61
C PRO A 885 -16.32 -32.84 -38.27
N ALA A 886 -15.42 -33.02 -37.28
CA ALA A 886 -15.74 -33.54 -35.97
C ALA A 886 -15.10 -32.70 -34.83
N LEU A 887 -15.91 -32.31 -33.85
CA LEU A 887 -15.46 -31.56 -32.68
C LEU A 887 -15.53 -32.42 -31.41
N TYR A 888 -14.36 -32.76 -30.87
CA TYR A 888 -14.22 -33.60 -29.66
C TYR A 888 -14.20 -32.75 -28.39
N TYR A 889 -15.37 -32.49 -27.79
CA TYR A 889 -15.48 -31.83 -26.48
C TYR A 889 -15.17 -32.82 -25.37
N VAL A 890 -13.90 -32.99 -25.02
CA VAL A 890 -13.36 -34.04 -24.16
C VAL A 890 -14.03 -34.14 -22.80
N ARG A 891 -14.51 -33.00 -22.27
CA ARG A 891 -15.24 -32.90 -21.01
C ARG A 891 -16.56 -33.70 -20.98
N ASN A 892 -17.15 -33.92 -22.14
CA ASN A 892 -18.48 -34.52 -22.25
C ASN A 892 -18.50 -35.87 -22.96
N MET A 893 -17.36 -36.35 -23.47
CA MET A 893 -17.30 -37.59 -24.26
C MET A 893 -17.64 -38.88 -23.46
N ASN A 894 -17.59 -38.81 -22.13
CA ASN A 894 -17.98 -39.90 -21.24
C ASN A 894 -19.51 -40.01 -21.02
N ARG A 895 -20.31 -39.11 -21.56
CA ARG A 895 -21.77 -39.11 -21.37
C ARG A 895 -22.43 -40.09 -22.33
N PRO A 896 -23.44 -40.86 -21.90
CA PRO A 896 -24.22 -41.73 -22.79
C PRO A 896 -24.86 -40.91 -23.94
N GLY A 897 -24.74 -41.39 -25.19
CA GLY A 897 -25.30 -40.75 -26.37
C GLY A 897 -24.54 -39.50 -26.88
N TYR A 898 -23.33 -39.27 -26.39
CA TYR A 898 -22.49 -38.21 -26.95
C TYR A 898 -22.14 -38.49 -28.43
N SER A 899 -22.21 -37.45 -29.27
CA SER A 899 -21.74 -37.48 -30.65
C SER A 899 -20.89 -36.23 -30.89
N PRO A 900 -19.72 -36.33 -31.54
CA PRO A 900 -18.86 -35.21 -31.91
C PRO A 900 -19.27 -34.52 -33.21
N GLN A 901 -20.31 -34.98 -33.85
CA GLN A 901 -20.78 -34.55 -35.15
C GLN A 901 -21.51 -33.21 -35.08
N LEU A 902 -21.27 -32.37 -36.06
CA LEU A 902 -21.96 -31.09 -36.16
C LEU A 902 -23.47 -31.28 -36.40
N ASP A 903 -24.32 -30.49 -35.80
CA ASP A 903 -25.78 -30.53 -35.86
C ASP A 903 -26.28 -29.24 -36.54
N ASP A 904 -26.67 -29.34 -37.84
CA ASP A 904 -27.24 -28.25 -38.59
C ASP A 904 -28.76 -28.23 -38.42
N LYS A 905 -29.28 -27.25 -37.72
CA LYS A 905 -30.73 -27.13 -37.44
C LYS A 905 -31.55 -26.82 -38.67
N GLN A 906 -31.00 -26.15 -39.68
CA GLN A 906 -31.70 -25.82 -40.92
C GLN A 906 -31.94 -27.04 -41.76
N THR A 907 -30.96 -27.90 -41.91
CA THR A 907 -31.07 -29.14 -42.73
C THR A 907 -31.59 -30.34 -41.94
N GLY A 908 -31.48 -30.29 -40.60
CA GLY A 908 -31.79 -31.40 -39.69
C GLY A 908 -30.83 -32.59 -39.83
N VAL A 909 -29.68 -32.40 -40.47
CA VAL A 909 -28.68 -33.46 -40.72
C VAL A 909 -27.58 -33.35 -39.67
N LYS A 910 -27.35 -34.45 -38.92
CA LYS A 910 -26.20 -34.60 -38.04
C LYS A 910 -25.06 -35.30 -38.76
N GLY A 911 -23.84 -34.81 -38.54
CA GLY A 911 -22.65 -35.42 -39.10
C GLY A 911 -22.55 -35.25 -40.62
N ALA A 912 -23.08 -34.16 -41.16
CA ALA A 912 -22.97 -33.89 -42.58
C ALA A 912 -21.52 -33.63 -42.97
N ARG A 913 -21.12 -34.20 -44.10
CA ARG A 913 -19.81 -33.97 -44.68
C ARG A 913 -19.70 -32.62 -45.34
N TYR A 914 -18.49 -32.10 -45.53
CA TYR A 914 -18.21 -30.76 -46.02
C TYR A 914 -18.89 -30.46 -47.40
N THR A 915 -19.01 -31.48 -48.28
CA THR A 915 -19.70 -31.34 -49.58
C THR A 915 -21.11 -30.81 -49.48
N LEU A 916 -21.85 -31.06 -48.36
CA LEU A 916 -23.19 -30.49 -48.15
C LEU A 916 -23.14 -28.96 -47.97
N TYR A 917 -22.12 -28.47 -47.31
CA TYR A 917 -21.97 -27.04 -46.98
C TYR A 917 -21.20 -26.24 -48.06
N ARG A 918 -20.45 -26.89 -48.90
CA ARG A 918 -19.40 -26.37 -49.80
C ARG A 918 -19.80 -25.07 -50.55
N GLU A 919 -20.91 -25.15 -51.30
CA GLU A 919 -21.29 -24.07 -52.22
C GLU A 919 -21.61 -22.80 -51.40
N ARG A 920 -22.44 -22.94 -50.37
CA ARG A 920 -22.86 -21.81 -49.55
C ARG A 920 -21.74 -21.29 -48.65
N PHE A 921 -20.98 -22.17 -48.06
CA PHE A 921 -19.82 -21.82 -47.23
C PHE A 921 -18.76 -21.03 -48.01
N GLU A 922 -18.40 -21.51 -49.20
CA GLU A 922 -17.40 -20.80 -50.01
C GLU A 922 -17.92 -19.49 -50.60
N GLU A 923 -19.23 -19.37 -50.88
CA GLU A 923 -19.86 -18.10 -51.28
C GLU A 923 -19.73 -17.04 -50.15
N LEU A 924 -20.11 -17.40 -48.94
CA LEU A 924 -20.00 -16.52 -47.77
C LEU A 924 -18.53 -16.16 -47.44
N LEU A 925 -17.63 -17.13 -47.53
CA LEU A 925 -16.22 -16.90 -47.37
C LEU A 925 -15.67 -15.87 -48.37
N ARG A 926 -16.08 -15.98 -49.67
CA ARG A 926 -15.72 -14.97 -50.71
C ARG A 926 -16.24 -13.59 -50.36
N ALA A 927 -17.48 -13.50 -49.84
CA ALA A 927 -18.09 -12.23 -49.48
C ALA A 927 -17.32 -11.56 -48.33
N GLN A 928 -16.98 -12.32 -47.25
CA GLN A 928 -16.22 -11.80 -46.14
C GLN A 928 -14.78 -11.40 -46.49
N LEU A 929 -14.11 -12.16 -47.34
CA LEU A 929 -12.80 -11.79 -47.87
C LEU A 929 -12.84 -10.57 -48.78
N ALA A 930 -13.91 -10.40 -49.57
CA ALA A 930 -14.10 -9.22 -50.36
C ALA A 930 -14.28 -7.96 -49.48
N GLU A 931 -15.05 -8.04 -48.42
CA GLU A 931 -15.22 -6.98 -47.44
C GLU A 931 -13.91 -6.66 -46.69
N LEU A 932 -13.11 -7.67 -46.33
CA LEU A 932 -11.79 -7.47 -45.70
C LEU A 932 -10.88 -6.58 -46.55
N TYR A 933 -10.95 -6.68 -47.89
CA TYR A 933 -10.15 -5.90 -48.85
C TYR A 933 -10.89 -4.68 -49.42
N ASP A 934 -12.10 -4.39 -48.93
CA ASP A 934 -12.83 -3.18 -49.34
C ASP A 934 -12.32 -1.99 -48.50
N THR A 935 -11.69 -1.02 -49.17
CA THR A 935 -11.13 0.19 -48.54
C THR A 935 -12.20 1.15 -48.06
N SER A 936 -13.46 1.01 -48.54
CA SER A 936 -14.57 1.85 -48.06
C SER A 936 -15.12 1.42 -46.68
N VAL A 937 -14.80 0.20 -46.23
CA VAL A 937 -15.26 -0.36 -44.96
C VAL A 937 -14.12 -0.33 -43.92
N PRO A 938 -14.13 0.56 -42.92
CA PRO A 938 -13.07 0.63 -41.94
C PRO A 938 -13.13 -0.57 -40.95
N PHE A 939 -12.03 -0.81 -40.24
CA PHE A 939 -12.04 -1.71 -39.11
C PHE A 939 -12.72 -1.02 -37.93
N ARG A 940 -13.85 -1.54 -37.50
CA ARG A 940 -14.65 -1.05 -36.36
C ARG A 940 -15.19 -2.22 -35.54
N GLN A 941 -15.69 -1.91 -34.35
CA GLN A 941 -16.29 -2.90 -33.46
C GLN A 941 -17.62 -3.38 -34.01
#